data_5f3a9b16576c16fd308cfee7dcc8a95e
#
_entry.id   5f3a9b16576c16fd308cfee7dcc8a95e
#
_cell.length_a   1.000
_cell.length_b   1.000
_cell.length_c   1.000
_cell.angle_alpha   90.00
_cell.angle_beta   90.00
_cell.angle_gamma   90.00
#
_symmetry.space_group_name_H-M   'P 1'
#
loop_
_entity.id
_entity.type
_entity.pdbx_description
1 polymer ?
#
loop_
_entity_poly.entity_id
_entity_poly.type
_entity_poly.pdbx_seq_one_letter_code
_entity_poly.pdbx_strand_id
1 'polypeptide(L)'
;MKTMTLRNWFAIIVALLCSTSALAYDFEIDGIYYNITSESEKTVGVCGEINGYYLYGRFNIPETIVYKNVTYSVTSIEERAFYKNNRLSYIAFPHSIKTIGDEAFYGCSNFYLTVLPEGLTNIGKSAFAACKKITSIEIPKNVTNIGERAFHSCTNLTSVKLSCDITSIPSQAFASCRYLRQINIPSTVKNIGKGVFYECMALASIELPDGITEIGDSAFYFTGLTTINMPNSITDIGSHAFYYCKLTSIDIPKSVKSIKNSTFASCFNLSSVILHEGLTDIGGRAFNYCRELESLKIPNSVTNIGEYAFAECSKLTEIEVPEKLEKIGPSAFWFCSKLTSIKIPANVTRIESETFYGCNGLTSIEIPANVTHIGSRAFCGCRGLTSIEIPNSVESIEGNVFRECLEVSSIKVDKNNKMYDSREDCNAIIDSKTNTLITGCMSTIIPNNTTSIGSDAFYHISKLTSINIPGSVTSIGATAFRGTRITSIEIPDNVTSIGFGAFWDCERLTSVKLPNNLSAIESYLFDFCTNLTSIVIPNSVTSIGEKSFAYCRNLNSIEIPEKVTSIGHSAFYLCTNLRQITCHATEPPVCEKQAFEQVDRLNCKLIVPEGSEEAYMAANEWRGFYTADGIEGFEDESIVDVYNLQGVTVKKQVRMKDLQGTLPKGIYIINGKKIAVR
;
A
#
# COMPACT_ATOMS: atom_id res chain seq x y z
N MET A 1 1.97 44.30 46.27
CA MET A 1 2.77 44.42 45.06
C MET A 1 3.89 45.40 45.32
N LYS A 2 5.14 44.91 45.58
CA LYS A 2 6.33 45.78 45.79
C LYS A 2 6.85 46.20 44.44
N THR A 3 6.84 47.49 44.17
CA THR A 3 7.44 48.14 43.01
C THR A 3 8.95 47.88 43.00
N MET A 4 9.42 47.08 42.06
CA MET A 4 10.84 46.96 41.77
C MET A 4 11.34 48.31 41.22
N THR A 5 12.29 48.90 41.89
CA THR A 5 12.84 50.23 41.55
C THR A 5 13.67 50.14 40.23
N LEU A 6 13.64 51.21 39.42
CA LEU A 6 14.42 51.36 38.17
C LEU A 6 15.90 50.98 38.32
N ARG A 7 16.42 51.05 39.52
CA ARG A 7 17.81 50.67 39.86
C ARG A 7 18.09 49.17 39.75
N ASN A 8 17.09 48.34 40.00
CA ASN A 8 17.19 46.87 39.83
C ASN A 8 17.07 46.45 38.37
N TRP A 9 16.31 47.18 37.55
CA TRP A 9 16.28 46.97 36.11
C TRP A 9 17.59 47.36 35.44
N PHE A 10 18.24 48.46 35.89
CA PHE A 10 19.57 48.87 35.37
C PHE A 10 20.65 47.85 35.77
N ALA A 11 20.60 47.27 36.95
CA ALA A 11 21.53 46.23 37.38
C ALA A 11 21.33 44.92 36.60
N ILE A 12 20.07 44.56 36.24
CA ILE A 12 19.77 43.40 35.41
C ILE A 12 20.15 43.65 33.95
N ILE A 13 19.94 44.86 33.43
CA ILE A 13 20.35 45.24 32.07
C ILE A 13 21.90 45.36 31.97
N VAL A 14 22.58 45.88 33.00
CA VAL A 14 24.03 45.91 33.06
C VAL A 14 24.62 44.50 33.27
N ALA A 15 23.97 43.62 34.06
CA ALA A 15 24.37 42.21 34.15
C ALA A 15 24.09 41.40 32.85
N LEU A 16 23.04 41.79 32.07
CA LEU A 16 22.76 41.22 30.74
C LEU A 16 23.65 41.86 29.64
N LEU A 17 24.16 43.07 29.83
CA LEU A 17 25.13 43.74 28.90
C LEU A 17 26.58 43.44 29.30
N CYS A 18 26.84 42.97 30.51
CA CYS A 18 28.13 42.43 30.95
C CYS A 18 28.18 40.90 30.87
N SER A 19 27.25 40.21 30.19
CA SER A 19 27.62 38.98 29.53
C SER A 19 28.67 39.38 28.48
N THR A 20 29.92 39.48 28.91
CA THR A 20 31.05 39.34 27.99
C THR A 20 30.68 38.19 27.10
N SER A 21 30.52 38.46 25.79
CA SER A 21 30.63 37.37 24.82
C SER A 21 31.88 36.62 25.23
N ALA A 22 31.71 35.46 25.89
CA ALA A 22 32.80 34.55 26.10
C ALA A 22 33.35 34.33 24.69
N LEU A 23 34.53 34.84 24.40
CA LEU A 23 35.21 34.58 23.14
C LEU A 23 35.21 33.04 23.06
N ALA A 24 34.67 32.47 21.97
CA ALA A 24 34.68 31.03 21.82
C ALA A 24 36.08 30.49 21.57
N TYR A 25 37.10 31.28 21.78
CA TYR A 25 38.52 30.90 21.69
C TYR A 25 39.35 31.71 22.71
N ASP A 26 40.52 31.16 23.10
CA ASP A 26 41.44 31.82 24.01
C ASP A 26 42.37 32.83 23.34
N PHE A 27 42.78 32.56 22.08
CA PHE A 27 43.65 33.45 21.30
C PHE A 27 43.65 33.08 19.81
N GLU A 28 44.17 34.02 19.00
CA GLU A 28 44.32 33.90 17.54
C GLU A 28 45.81 34.04 17.17
N ILE A 29 46.29 33.18 16.27
CA ILE A 29 47.62 33.28 15.64
C ILE A 29 47.46 32.96 14.14
N ASP A 30 47.96 33.83 13.27
CA ASP A 30 47.93 33.69 11.81
C ASP A 30 46.54 33.40 11.23
N GLY A 31 45.49 34.01 11.83
CA GLY A 31 44.10 33.83 11.43
C GLY A 31 43.46 32.50 11.87
N ILE A 32 44.17 31.69 12.67
CA ILE A 32 43.65 30.45 13.26
C ILE A 32 43.33 30.72 14.72
N TYR A 33 42.17 30.28 15.19
CA TYR A 33 41.70 30.41 16.56
C TYR A 33 42.02 29.17 17.34
N TYR A 34 42.49 29.33 18.58
CA TYR A 34 42.96 28.25 19.45
C TYR A 34 42.31 28.32 20.84
N ASN A 35 42.01 27.18 21.40
CA ASN A 35 41.70 26.98 22.82
C ASN A 35 42.83 26.23 23.51
N ILE A 36 43.18 26.63 24.72
CA ILE A 36 44.11 25.90 25.57
C ILE A 36 43.40 24.67 26.09
N THR A 37 43.83 23.48 25.65
CA THR A 37 43.21 22.19 26.08
C THR A 37 43.88 21.65 27.35
N SER A 38 45.15 22.03 27.59
CA SER A 38 45.88 21.72 28.85
C SER A 38 47.04 22.68 29.07
N GLU A 39 47.00 23.40 30.19
CA GLU A 39 48.09 24.26 30.61
C GLU A 39 49.29 23.46 31.09
N SER A 40 49.07 22.32 31.78
CA SER A 40 50.13 21.47 32.30
C SER A 40 50.89 20.73 31.21
N GLU A 41 50.19 20.25 30.18
CA GLU A 41 50.77 19.55 29.03
C GLU A 41 51.14 20.49 27.91
N LYS A 42 50.79 21.78 28.02
CA LYS A 42 51.00 22.81 27.01
C LYS A 42 50.41 22.40 25.66
N THR A 43 49.10 22.09 25.65
CA THR A 43 48.40 21.67 24.46
C THR A 43 47.27 22.65 24.11
N VAL A 44 46.98 22.78 22.79
CA VAL A 44 45.92 23.58 22.27
C VAL A 44 45.13 22.81 21.21
N GLY A 45 43.86 23.20 21.04
CA GLY A 45 43.00 22.75 19.97
C GLY A 45 42.65 23.90 19.01
N VAL A 46 42.57 23.58 17.73
CA VAL A 46 42.02 24.49 16.72
C VAL A 46 40.51 24.55 16.88
N CYS A 47 39.99 25.74 17.19
CA CYS A 47 38.56 25.96 17.35
C CYS A 47 37.95 26.75 16.19
N GLY A 48 36.64 26.76 16.15
CA GLY A 48 35.86 27.34 15.07
C GLY A 48 35.85 28.86 15.07
N GLU A 49 35.33 29.35 14.03
CA GLU A 49 35.16 30.74 13.62
C GLU A 49 34.30 31.57 14.57
N ILE A 50 34.70 32.82 14.75
CA ILE A 50 33.87 33.86 15.32
C ILE A 50 33.80 35.04 14.35
N ASN A 51 32.60 35.59 14.14
CA ASN A 51 32.30 36.78 13.36
C ASN A 51 32.32 36.65 11.82
N GLY A 52 32.06 35.45 11.22
CA GLY A 52 31.79 35.35 9.79
C GLY A 52 33.02 35.39 8.88
N TYR A 53 34.26 35.36 9.42
CA TYR A 53 35.47 35.20 8.64
C TYR A 53 35.83 33.72 8.50
N TYR A 54 35.50 33.14 7.36
CA TYR A 54 35.83 31.72 7.08
C TYR A 54 37.30 31.60 6.68
N LEU A 55 38.01 30.68 7.31
CA LEU A 55 39.24 30.15 6.73
C LEU A 55 38.89 29.50 5.39
N TYR A 56 39.39 30.02 4.28
CA TYR A 56 39.09 29.51 2.95
C TYR A 56 40.35 29.14 2.15
N GLY A 57 40.16 28.20 1.22
CA GLY A 57 41.25 27.72 0.40
C GLY A 57 42.06 26.61 1.06
N ARG A 58 43.37 26.75 1.03
CA ARG A 58 44.36 25.81 1.57
C ARG A 58 45.14 26.45 2.68
N PHE A 59 45.31 25.76 3.78
CA PHE A 59 46.20 26.19 4.86
C PHE A 59 46.82 25.00 5.62
N ASN A 60 47.88 25.29 6.36
CA ASN A 60 48.59 24.31 7.16
C ASN A 60 48.37 24.66 8.62
N ILE A 61 48.00 23.65 9.41
CA ILE A 61 48.00 23.77 10.87
C ILE A 61 49.42 23.49 11.36
N PRO A 62 50.08 24.39 12.14
CA PRO A 62 51.40 24.15 12.63
C PRO A 62 51.42 23.09 13.74
N GLU A 63 52.56 22.38 13.94
CA GLU A 63 52.72 21.43 15.04
C GLU A 63 52.74 22.10 16.42
N THR A 64 53.34 23.29 16.48
CA THR A 64 53.45 24.10 17.68
C THR A 64 53.16 25.56 17.40
N ILE A 65 52.69 26.25 18.42
CA ILE A 65 52.46 27.70 18.40
C ILE A 65 53.05 28.33 19.67
N VAL A 66 53.42 29.64 19.60
CA VAL A 66 53.91 30.36 20.76
C VAL A 66 52.91 31.43 21.19
N TYR A 67 52.41 31.32 22.41
CA TYR A 67 51.49 32.29 22.99
C TYR A 67 52.00 32.69 24.37
N LYS A 68 52.14 34.01 24.62
CA LYS A 68 52.68 34.60 25.89
C LYS A 68 53.99 33.96 26.32
N ASN A 69 54.93 33.76 25.39
CA ASN A 69 56.23 33.08 25.62
C ASN A 69 56.17 31.60 26.05
N VAL A 70 55.02 30.96 25.87
CA VAL A 70 54.86 29.52 26.10
C VAL A 70 54.64 28.84 24.75
N THR A 71 55.39 27.78 24.48
CA THR A 71 55.21 26.93 23.32
C THR A 71 54.12 25.88 23.62
N TYR A 72 53.08 25.86 22.82
CA TYR A 72 51.98 24.86 22.90
C TYR A 72 52.04 23.92 21.70
N SER A 73 51.73 22.64 21.92
CA SER A 73 51.52 21.65 20.87
C SER A 73 50.08 21.70 20.38
N VAL A 74 49.87 21.70 19.09
CA VAL A 74 48.53 21.66 18.51
C VAL A 74 48.09 20.19 18.41
N THR A 75 47.19 19.75 19.29
CA THR A 75 46.85 18.32 19.45
C THR A 75 45.43 17.95 19.09
N SER A 76 44.55 18.94 18.87
CA SER A 76 43.17 18.67 18.51
C SER A 76 42.61 19.66 17.48
N ILE A 77 41.61 19.17 16.74
CA ILE A 77 40.64 19.98 16.06
C ILE A 77 39.37 19.90 16.90
N GLU A 78 38.93 21.04 17.41
CA GLU A 78 37.81 21.09 18.35
C GLU A 78 36.46 20.77 17.71
N GLU A 79 35.43 20.57 18.52
CA GLU A 79 34.06 20.41 18.09
C GLU A 79 33.65 21.57 17.17
N ARG A 80 33.06 21.24 16.01
CA ARG A 80 32.54 22.18 15.04
C ARG A 80 33.53 23.20 14.47
N ALA A 81 34.84 23.00 14.62
CA ALA A 81 35.89 23.93 14.22
C ALA A 81 35.74 24.45 12.77
N PHE A 82 35.27 23.65 11.84
CA PHE A 82 35.03 24.03 10.45
C PHE A 82 33.61 23.68 10.00
N TYR A 83 32.65 23.69 10.92
CA TYR A 83 31.28 23.29 10.66
C TYR A 83 30.66 24.06 9.48
N LYS A 84 30.21 23.32 8.43
CA LYS A 84 29.60 23.85 7.19
C LYS A 84 30.47 24.82 6.39
N ASN A 85 31.79 24.79 6.59
CA ASN A 85 32.70 25.64 5.84
C ASN A 85 32.88 25.13 4.38
N ASN A 86 32.02 25.58 3.50
CA ASN A 86 32.02 25.21 2.08
C ASN A 86 33.18 25.84 1.27
N ARG A 87 33.93 26.77 1.86
CA ARG A 87 35.08 27.44 1.22
C ARG A 87 36.41 26.76 1.56
N LEU A 88 36.40 25.90 2.59
CA LEU A 88 37.56 25.09 2.94
C LEU A 88 37.81 24.07 1.83
N SER A 89 39.03 24.03 1.28
CA SER A 89 39.39 23.04 0.27
C SER A 89 40.42 22.02 0.75
N TYR A 90 41.37 22.40 1.60
CA TYR A 90 42.45 21.52 2.07
C TYR A 90 43.01 21.99 3.38
N ILE A 91 43.39 21.04 4.26
CA ILE A 91 44.18 21.23 5.47
C ILE A 91 45.35 20.24 5.46
N ALA A 92 46.56 20.75 5.67
CA ALA A 92 47.65 19.89 6.07
C ALA A 92 47.61 19.73 7.61
N PHE A 93 47.37 18.52 8.06
CA PHE A 93 47.39 18.20 9.50
C PHE A 93 48.80 17.95 9.96
N PRO A 94 49.23 18.51 11.11
CA PRO A 94 50.49 18.15 11.73
C PRO A 94 50.42 16.74 12.38
N HIS A 95 51.54 16.09 12.55
CA HIS A 95 51.61 14.75 13.19
C HIS A 95 51.16 14.77 14.66
N SER A 96 51.17 15.93 15.30
CA SER A 96 50.77 16.13 16.70
C SER A 96 49.28 15.97 16.96
N ILE A 97 48.42 16.02 15.94
CA ILE A 97 46.95 15.89 16.09
C ILE A 97 46.61 14.48 16.58
N LYS A 98 45.95 14.42 17.74
CA LYS A 98 45.43 13.20 18.36
C LYS A 98 43.93 13.07 18.26
N THR A 99 43.21 14.21 18.20
CA THR A 99 41.75 14.24 18.22
C THR A 99 41.16 15.14 17.14
N ILE A 100 40.18 14.63 16.42
CA ILE A 100 39.27 15.41 15.58
C ILE A 100 37.91 15.34 16.26
N GLY A 101 37.39 16.49 16.71
CA GLY A 101 36.18 16.62 17.52
C GLY A 101 34.88 16.35 16.76
N ASP A 102 33.80 16.37 17.50
CA ASP A 102 32.45 16.17 16.94
C ASP A 102 32.12 17.26 15.91
N GLU A 103 31.53 16.86 14.79
CA GLU A 103 31.12 17.76 13.72
C GLU A 103 32.24 18.70 13.20
N ALA A 104 33.52 18.43 13.50
CA ALA A 104 34.61 19.33 13.19
C ALA A 104 34.64 19.80 11.73
N PHE A 105 34.37 18.92 10.78
CA PHE A 105 34.28 19.21 9.33
C PHE A 105 32.90 18.91 8.77
N TYR A 106 31.87 18.85 9.61
CA TYR A 106 30.52 18.57 9.14
C TYR A 106 30.11 19.53 8.00
N GLY A 107 29.71 18.99 6.86
CA GLY A 107 29.21 19.78 5.74
C GLY A 107 30.27 20.56 4.96
N CYS A 108 31.55 20.33 5.17
CA CYS A 108 32.63 20.91 4.36
C CYS A 108 32.63 20.29 2.95
N SER A 109 31.67 20.70 2.13
CA SER A 109 31.36 20.02 0.85
C SER A 109 32.46 20.11 -0.20
N ASN A 110 33.39 21.04 -0.08
CA ASN A 110 34.54 21.24 -0.99
C ASN A 110 35.87 20.74 -0.42
N PHE A 111 35.84 20.18 0.79
CA PHE A 111 37.05 19.72 1.48
C PHE A 111 37.57 18.41 0.89
N TYR A 112 38.85 18.44 0.43
CA TYR A 112 39.59 17.26 0.00
C TYR A 112 40.44 16.78 1.15
N LEU A 113 40.17 15.59 1.66
CA LEU A 113 40.99 14.93 2.64
C LEU A 113 41.93 13.95 1.92
N THR A 114 43.24 14.09 2.06
CA THR A 114 44.21 13.20 1.43
C THR A 114 44.77 12.17 2.42
N VAL A 115 45.14 12.61 3.61
CA VAL A 115 45.74 11.78 4.65
C VAL A 115 45.31 12.28 6.02
N LEU A 116 44.97 11.37 6.91
CA LEU A 116 44.79 11.63 8.34
C LEU A 116 46.15 11.52 9.06
N PRO A 117 46.38 12.31 10.14
CA PRO A 117 47.67 12.27 10.87
C PRO A 117 47.90 10.90 11.53
N GLU A 118 49.11 10.38 11.44
CA GLU A 118 49.46 9.07 12.03
C GLU A 118 49.27 9.02 13.56
N GLY A 119 49.40 10.16 14.23
CA GLY A 119 49.19 10.31 15.67
C GLY A 119 47.73 10.30 16.11
N LEU A 120 46.78 10.27 15.16
CA LEU A 120 45.36 10.36 15.44
C LEU A 120 44.86 9.13 16.22
N THR A 121 44.14 9.39 17.31
CA THR A 121 43.57 8.36 18.20
C THR A 121 42.04 8.40 18.22
N ASN A 122 41.44 9.57 17.97
CA ASN A 122 40.02 9.77 18.06
C ASN A 122 39.45 10.57 16.89
N ILE A 123 38.37 10.05 16.28
CA ILE A 123 37.55 10.72 15.30
C ILE A 123 36.14 10.88 15.89
N GLY A 124 35.69 12.12 16.09
CA GLY A 124 34.44 12.45 16.74
C GLY A 124 33.18 12.09 15.92
N LYS A 125 32.05 12.24 16.56
CA LYS A 125 30.73 12.05 15.95
C LYS A 125 30.52 13.01 14.79
N SER A 126 30.07 12.49 13.64
CA SER A 126 29.83 13.28 12.43
C SER A 126 31.02 14.14 11.97
N ALA A 127 32.25 13.82 12.40
CA ALA A 127 33.43 14.67 12.19
C ALA A 127 33.63 15.10 10.72
N PHE A 128 33.40 14.20 9.78
CA PHE A 128 33.50 14.46 8.32
C PHE A 128 32.17 14.25 7.59
N ALA A 129 31.04 14.28 8.32
CA ALA A 129 29.76 14.06 7.67
C ALA A 129 29.48 15.11 6.57
N ALA A 130 28.94 14.66 5.44
CA ALA A 130 28.64 15.47 4.26
C ALA A 130 29.86 16.16 3.61
N CYS A 131 31.07 15.65 3.83
CA CYS A 131 32.28 16.05 3.09
C CYS A 131 32.28 15.39 1.71
N LYS A 132 31.60 15.99 0.74
CA LYS A 132 31.31 15.39 -0.57
C LYS A 132 32.53 15.22 -1.49
N LYS A 133 33.65 15.86 -1.21
CA LYS A 133 34.87 15.77 -2.03
C LYS A 133 35.87 14.73 -1.53
N ILE A 134 35.62 14.08 -0.40
CA ILE A 134 36.42 12.95 0.07
C ILE A 134 36.12 11.77 -0.86
N THR A 135 37.14 11.27 -1.56
CA THR A 135 37.02 10.16 -2.52
C THR A 135 37.58 8.84 -2.00
N SER A 136 38.61 8.91 -1.13
CA SER A 136 39.18 7.78 -0.46
C SER A 136 39.69 8.18 0.92
N ILE A 137 39.77 7.24 1.86
CA ILE A 137 40.29 7.49 3.19
C ILE A 137 40.98 6.25 3.75
N GLU A 138 42.11 6.47 4.40
CA GLU A 138 42.76 5.49 5.26
C GLU A 138 42.68 5.97 6.72
N ILE A 139 42.07 5.15 7.59
CA ILE A 139 42.02 5.39 9.04
C ILE A 139 43.28 4.81 9.64
N PRO A 140 44.15 5.65 10.28
CA PRO A 140 45.46 5.25 10.80
C PRO A 140 45.37 4.18 11.91
N LYS A 141 46.45 3.43 12.07
CA LYS A 141 46.55 2.31 13.03
C LYS A 141 46.30 2.71 14.49
N ASN A 142 46.61 3.95 14.86
CA ASN A 142 46.51 4.43 16.24
C ASN A 142 45.10 4.87 16.63
N VAL A 143 44.16 4.92 15.68
CA VAL A 143 42.77 5.28 15.97
C VAL A 143 42.10 4.18 16.78
N THR A 144 41.65 4.54 17.96
CA THR A 144 40.95 3.64 18.89
C THR A 144 39.43 3.91 18.92
N ASN A 145 39.00 5.09 18.45
CA ASN A 145 37.61 5.48 18.43
C ASN A 145 37.26 6.18 17.13
N ILE A 146 36.16 5.72 16.51
CA ILE A 146 35.49 6.38 15.40
C ILE A 146 34.06 6.70 15.89
N GLY A 147 33.65 7.96 15.81
CA GLY A 147 32.34 8.38 16.27
C GLY A 147 31.20 7.96 15.31
N GLU A 148 30.01 7.92 15.84
CA GLU A 148 28.81 7.72 15.03
C GLU A 148 28.74 8.73 13.87
N ARG A 149 28.29 8.29 12.69
CA ARG A 149 28.16 9.16 11.52
C ARG A 149 29.45 9.83 11.05
N ALA A 150 30.62 9.39 11.48
CA ALA A 150 31.88 10.09 11.21
C ALA A 150 32.06 10.48 9.73
N PHE A 151 31.65 9.63 8.79
CA PHE A 151 31.72 9.85 7.33
C PHE A 151 30.37 9.77 6.65
N HIS A 152 29.29 10.00 7.41
CA HIS A 152 27.93 9.98 6.88
C HIS A 152 27.77 10.92 5.67
N SER A 153 27.14 10.48 4.60
CA SER A 153 26.90 11.28 3.38
C SER A 153 28.17 11.83 2.70
N CYS A 154 29.31 11.17 2.87
CA CYS A 154 30.46 11.38 2.00
C CYS A 154 30.19 10.73 0.63
N THR A 155 29.32 11.37 -0.16
CA THR A 155 28.70 10.73 -1.33
C THR A 155 29.69 10.28 -2.40
N ASN A 156 30.86 10.92 -2.53
CA ASN A 156 31.90 10.55 -3.50
C ASN A 156 32.98 9.61 -2.94
N LEU A 157 32.85 9.18 -1.68
CA LEU A 157 33.76 8.22 -1.08
C LEU A 157 33.65 6.88 -1.81
N THR A 158 34.73 6.41 -2.41
CA THR A 158 34.78 5.17 -3.21
C THR A 158 35.49 4.03 -2.48
N SER A 159 36.45 4.35 -1.61
CA SER A 159 37.22 3.35 -0.86
C SER A 159 37.56 3.81 0.54
N VAL A 160 37.52 2.87 1.48
CA VAL A 160 37.90 3.04 2.88
C VAL A 160 38.89 1.96 3.24
N LYS A 161 40.03 2.36 3.85
CA LYS A 161 40.97 1.42 4.46
C LYS A 161 41.00 1.64 5.96
N LEU A 162 40.60 0.63 6.74
CA LEU A 162 40.68 0.63 8.18
C LEU A 162 42.00 -0.09 8.58
N SER A 163 43.02 0.70 8.96
CA SER A 163 44.29 0.16 9.42
C SER A 163 44.37 0.05 10.97
N CYS A 164 43.27 0.37 11.65
CA CYS A 164 43.14 0.43 13.11
C CYS A 164 42.51 -0.84 13.69
N ASP A 165 42.83 -1.11 14.97
CA ASP A 165 42.33 -2.30 15.71
C ASP A 165 41.06 -1.99 16.50
N ILE A 166 40.02 -1.50 15.82
CA ILE A 166 38.70 -1.26 16.43
C ILE A 166 37.94 -2.58 16.60
N THR A 167 37.08 -2.65 17.61
CA THR A 167 36.24 -3.81 17.89
C THR A 167 34.83 -3.69 17.31
N SER A 168 34.41 -2.48 16.91
CA SER A 168 33.12 -2.23 16.25
C SER A 168 33.23 -1.10 15.25
N ILE A 169 32.41 -1.17 14.18
CA ILE A 169 32.17 -0.04 13.29
C ILE A 169 30.93 0.67 13.81
N PRO A 170 31.03 1.95 14.21
CA PRO A 170 29.92 2.63 14.87
C PRO A 170 28.74 2.91 13.95
N SER A 171 27.58 3.16 14.57
CA SER A 171 26.33 3.40 13.86
C SER A 171 26.48 4.48 12.80
N GLN A 172 25.97 4.19 11.59
CA GLN A 172 25.93 5.09 10.44
C GLN A 172 27.29 5.70 10.02
N ALA A 173 28.41 5.10 10.42
CA ALA A 173 29.73 5.67 10.14
C ALA A 173 29.96 5.99 8.67
N PHE A 174 29.46 5.17 7.75
CA PHE A 174 29.58 5.32 6.30
C PHE A 174 28.22 5.37 5.60
N ALA A 175 27.14 5.68 6.34
CA ALA A 175 25.81 5.74 5.77
C ALA A 175 25.72 6.79 4.64
N SER A 176 24.98 6.49 3.58
CA SER A 176 24.80 7.31 2.37
C SER A 176 26.11 7.67 1.64
N CYS A 177 27.15 6.85 1.81
CA CYS A 177 28.35 6.88 0.96
C CYS A 177 28.04 6.15 -0.36
N ARG A 178 27.21 6.78 -1.22
CA ARG A 178 26.56 6.12 -2.37
C ARG A 178 27.51 5.50 -3.37
N TYR A 179 28.74 6.03 -3.50
CA TYR A 179 29.77 5.50 -4.42
C TYR A 179 30.80 4.62 -3.75
N LEU A 180 30.65 4.29 -2.45
CA LEU A 180 31.54 3.37 -1.74
C LEU A 180 31.50 1.98 -2.39
N ARG A 181 32.66 1.53 -2.87
CA ARG A 181 32.83 0.24 -3.58
C ARG A 181 33.65 -0.75 -2.78
N GLN A 182 34.58 -0.27 -1.97
CA GLN A 182 35.54 -1.10 -1.25
C GLN A 182 35.76 -0.59 0.18
N ILE A 183 35.71 -1.50 1.12
CA ILE A 183 36.13 -1.30 2.50
C ILE A 183 36.68 -2.62 3.02
N ASN A 184 37.83 -2.59 3.71
CA ASN A 184 38.28 -3.73 4.46
C ASN A 184 37.75 -3.64 5.91
N ILE A 185 37.32 -4.77 6.44
CA ILE A 185 36.92 -4.88 7.85
C ILE A 185 38.02 -5.59 8.61
N PRO A 186 38.67 -4.92 9.60
CA PRO A 186 39.72 -5.56 10.41
C PRO A 186 39.25 -6.82 11.15
N SER A 187 40.11 -7.79 11.34
CA SER A 187 39.78 -9.05 12.04
C SER A 187 39.41 -8.85 13.52
N THR A 188 39.75 -7.70 14.09
CA THR A 188 39.39 -7.29 15.45
C THR A 188 37.92 -6.91 15.61
N VAL A 189 37.23 -6.56 14.49
CA VAL A 189 35.85 -6.13 14.53
C VAL A 189 34.92 -7.30 14.87
N LYS A 190 34.09 -7.11 15.90
CA LYS A 190 33.06 -8.05 16.38
C LYS A 190 31.65 -7.62 15.99
N ASN A 191 31.44 -6.32 15.76
CA ASN A 191 30.14 -5.74 15.60
C ASN A 191 30.13 -4.72 14.46
N ILE A 192 29.13 -4.85 13.53
CA ILE A 192 28.81 -3.84 12.55
C ILE A 192 27.55 -3.10 13.05
N GLY A 193 27.72 -1.84 13.44
CA GLY A 193 26.67 -1.04 14.05
C GLY A 193 25.47 -0.79 13.15
N LYS A 194 24.44 -0.19 13.72
CA LYS A 194 23.21 0.17 13.02
C LYS A 194 23.49 1.08 11.82
N GLY A 195 22.97 0.71 10.64
CA GLY A 195 23.00 1.51 9.42
C GLY A 195 24.41 1.89 8.93
N VAL A 196 25.45 1.13 9.27
CA VAL A 196 26.85 1.48 8.91
C VAL A 196 26.98 1.76 7.43
N PHE A 197 26.39 0.92 6.56
CA PHE A 197 26.45 1.02 5.09
C PHE A 197 25.08 1.34 4.49
N TYR A 198 24.19 1.98 5.26
CA TYR A 198 22.89 2.41 4.78
C TYR A 198 23.02 3.24 3.48
N GLU A 199 22.33 2.87 2.41
CA GLU A 199 22.41 3.50 1.07
C GLU A 199 23.82 3.53 0.43
N CYS A 200 24.69 2.59 0.74
CA CYS A 200 25.94 2.40 -0.01
C CYS A 200 25.68 1.64 -1.32
N MET A 201 25.03 2.28 -2.27
CA MET A 201 24.49 1.66 -3.48
C MET A 201 25.54 1.02 -4.39
N ALA A 202 26.79 1.49 -4.35
CA ALA A 202 27.89 0.96 -5.15
C ALA A 202 28.63 -0.20 -4.49
N LEU A 203 28.34 -0.54 -3.22
CA LEU A 203 28.98 -1.62 -2.48
C LEU A 203 28.40 -2.96 -2.94
N ALA A 204 29.09 -3.61 -3.88
CA ALA A 204 28.63 -4.85 -4.52
C ALA A 204 29.04 -6.12 -3.76
N SER A 205 30.12 -6.05 -3.00
CA SER A 205 30.63 -7.14 -2.14
C SER A 205 31.34 -6.59 -0.92
N ILE A 206 31.38 -7.35 0.15
CA ILE A 206 32.13 -7.08 1.36
C ILE A 206 32.61 -8.39 1.98
N GLU A 207 33.84 -8.43 2.46
CA GLU A 207 34.36 -9.56 3.21
C GLU A 207 34.22 -9.31 4.71
N LEU A 208 33.50 -10.18 5.37
CA LEU A 208 33.34 -10.15 6.83
C LEU A 208 34.33 -11.08 7.48
N PRO A 209 35.13 -10.62 8.46
CA PRO A 209 36.08 -11.48 9.18
C PRO A 209 35.37 -12.50 10.08
N ASP A 210 35.99 -13.64 10.30
CA ASP A 210 35.46 -14.76 11.08
C ASP A 210 35.09 -14.42 12.55
N GLY A 211 35.50 -13.26 13.01
CA GLY A 211 35.25 -12.83 14.39
C GLY A 211 33.95 -12.05 14.59
N ILE A 212 33.21 -11.70 13.53
CA ILE A 212 31.96 -10.92 13.63
C ILE A 212 30.87 -11.74 14.31
N THR A 213 30.20 -11.14 15.31
CA THR A 213 29.13 -11.76 16.07
C THR A 213 27.77 -11.09 15.78
N GLU A 214 27.78 -9.82 15.36
CA GLU A 214 26.57 -9.03 15.19
C GLU A 214 26.60 -8.14 13.94
N ILE A 215 25.48 -8.14 13.21
CA ILE A 215 25.17 -7.20 12.14
C ILE A 215 23.95 -6.39 12.60
N GLY A 216 24.12 -5.08 12.80
CA GLY A 216 23.11 -4.20 13.36
C GLY A 216 21.93 -3.94 12.42
N ASP A 217 20.89 -3.33 12.97
CA ASP A 217 19.70 -2.94 12.20
C ASP A 217 20.06 -2.09 10.98
N SER A 218 19.48 -2.38 9.83
CA SER A 218 19.69 -1.64 8.59
C SER A 218 21.17 -1.51 8.17
N ALA A 219 22.08 -2.37 8.65
CA ALA A 219 23.52 -2.21 8.42
C ALA A 219 23.90 -2.15 6.94
N PHE A 220 23.20 -2.90 6.09
CA PHE A 220 23.37 -2.94 4.64
C PHE A 220 22.09 -2.53 3.88
N TYR A 221 21.22 -1.75 4.52
CA TYR A 221 19.98 -1.28 3.91
C TYR A 221 20.25 -0.56 2.58
N PHE A 222 19.58 -0.99 1.49
CA PHE A 222 19.69 -0.40 0.15
C PHE A 222 21.13 -0.32 -0.37
N THR A 223 21.89 -1.43 -0.20
CA THR A 223 23.23 -1.56 -0.79
C THR A 223 23.19 -2.28 -2.13
N GLY A 224 24.31 -2.19 -2.85
CA GLY A 224 24.52 -2.92 -4.10
C GLY A 224 24.90 -4.38 -3.95
N LEU A 225 24.92 -4.92 -2.72
CA LEU A 225 25.43 -6.27 -2.41
C LEU A 225 24.72 -7.33 -3.25
N THR A 226 25.50 -8.07 -4.04
CA THR A 226 25.04 -9.22 -4.83
C THR A 226 25.34 -10.54 -4.13
N THR A 227 26.39 -10.58 -3.36
CA THR A 227 26.83 -11.72 -2.54
C THR A 227 27.44 -11.24 -1.24
N ILE A 228 27.34 -12.03 -0.19
CA ILE A 228 28.00 -11.82 1.08
C ILE A 228 28.32 -13.19 1.70
N ASN A 229 29.51 -13.37 2.19
CA ASN A 229 29.86 -14.52 3.01
C ASN A 229 29.59 -14.19 4.48
N MET A 230 28.77 -15.02 5.13
CA MET A 230 28.44 -14.85 6.55
C MET A 230 29.23 -15.85 7.40
N PRO A 231 30.19 -15.39 8.21
CA PRO A 231 30.92 -16.28 9.13
C PRO A 231 29.99 -16.96 10.15
N ASN A 232 30.32 -18.19 10.52
CA ASN A 232 29.57 -18.95 11.53
C ASN A 232 29.59 -18.33 12.95
N SER A 233 30.41 -17.32 13.17
CA SER A 233 30.45 -16.54 14.42
C SER A 233 29.26 -15.61 14.59
N ILE A 234 28.54 -15.27 13.51
CA ILE A 234 27.39 -14.37 13.58
C ILE A 234 26.26 -15.07 14.32
N THR A 235 25.81 -14.45 15.40
CA THR A 235 24.68 -14.91 16.22
C THR A 235 23.45 -14.02 16.07
N ASP A 236 23.63 -12.77 15.65
CA ASP A 236 22.57 -11.79 15.52
C ASP A 236 22.62 -11.00 14.21
N ILE A 237 21.48 -10.92 13.52
CA ILE A 237 21.29 -10.13 12.30
C ILE A 237 20.10 -9.21 12.54
N GLY A 238 20.31 -7.90 12.45
CA GLY A 238 19.34 -6.87 12.76
C GLY A 238 18.16 -6.80 11.80
N SER A 239 17.12 -6.14 12.24
CA SER A 239 15.96 -5.83 11.40
C SER A 239 16.38 -4.97 10.22
N HIS A 240 15.80 -5.24 9.02
CA HIS A 240 16.12 -4.53 7.78
C HIS A 240 17.62 -4.60 7.39
N ALA A 241 18.42 -5.50 7.97
CA ALA A 241 19.88 -5.51 7.77
C ALA A 241 20.27 -5.55 6.29
N PHE A 242 19.53 -6.29 5.46
CA PHE A 242 19.75 -6.45 4.02
C PHE A 242 18.55 -6.00 3.19
N TYR A 243 17.71 -5.12 3.75
CA TYR A 243 16.55 -4.61 3.03
C TYR A 243 16.95 -3.97 1.69
N TYR A 244 16.26 -4.37 0.60
CA TYR A 244 16.49 -3.85 -0.75
C TYR A 244 17.92 -4.05 -1.29
N CYS A 245 18.59 -5.13 -0.87
CA CYS A 245 19.87 -5.55 -1.46
C CYS A 245 19.68 -6.32 -2.77
N LYS A 246 20.73 -6.40 -3.58
CA LYS A 246 20.74 -7.15 -4.85
C LYS A 246 21.17 -8.60 -4.68
N LEU A 247 21.15 -9.14 -3.48
CA LEU A 247 21.57 -10.51 -3.16
C LEU A 247 20.87 -11.52 -4.06
N THR A 248 21.63 -12.46 -4.60
CA THR A 248 21.12 -13.58 -5.40
C THR A 248 21.02 -14.87 -4.58
N SER A 249 21.84 -15.02 -3.59
CA SER A 249 21.84 -16.15 -2.65
C SER A 249 22.30 -15.72 -1.27
N ILE A 250 21.87 -16.45 -0.25
CA ILE A 250 22.31 -16.27 1.15
C ILE A 250 22.31 -17.59 1.88
N ASP A 251 23.38 -17.84 2.65
CA ASP A 251 23.49 -18.93 3.63
C ASP A 251 23.47 -18.31 5.03
N ILE A 252 22.43 -18.61 5.81
CA ILE A 252 22.25 -18.07 7.17
C ILE A 252 23.03 -18.92 8.15
N PRO A 253 23.98 -18.33 8.92
CA PRO A 253 24.80 -19.11 9.85
C PRO A 253 23.98 -19.93 10.85
N LYS A 254 24.46 -21.14 11.19
CA LYS A 254 23.80 -22.06 12.16
C LYS A 254 23.62 -21.47 13.56
N SER A 255 24.43 -20.49 13.90
CA SER A 255 24.39 -19.75 15.16
C SER A 255 23.21 -18.79 15.28
N VAL A 256 22.64 -18.35 14.16
CA VAL A 256 21.49 -17.44 14.12
C VAL A 256 20.22 -18.18 14.55
N LYS A 257 19.53 -17.64 15.57
CA LYS A 257 18.32 -18.24 16.15
C LYS A 257 17.03 -17.65 15.58
N SER A 258 17.09 -16.43 15.07
CA SER A 258 15.93 -15.78 14.45
C SER A 258 16.33 -14.89 13.29
N ILE A 259 15.51 -14.89 12.24
CA ILE A 259 15.55 -13.87 11.18
C ILE A 259 14.61 -12.77 11.60
N LYS A 260 15.13 -11.56 11.85
CA LYS A 260 14.34 -10.43 12.36
C LYS A 260 13.44 -9.83 11.28
N ASN A 261 12.63 -8.84 11.67
CA ASN A 261 11.69 -8.20 10.77
C ASN A 261 12.38 -7.58 9.55
N SER A 262 11.83 -7.87 8.36
CA SER A 262 12.27 -7.31 7.07
C SER A 262 13.76 -7.50 6.76
N THR A 263 14.45 -8.46 7.39
CA THR A 263 15.91 -8.62 7.24
C THR A 263 16.32 -8.72 5.77
N PHE A 264 15.60 -9.47 4.93
CA PHE A 264 15.86 -9.66 3.50
C PHE A 264 14.72 -9.13 2.62
N ALA A 265 13.84 -8.29 3.18
CA ALA A 265 12.71 -7.79 2.41
C ALA A 265 13.17 -6.98 1.19
N SER A 266 12.45 -7.12 0.07
CA SER A 266 12.76 -6.47 -1.21
C SER A 266 14.12 -6.86 -1.81
N CYS A 267 14.67 -8.00 -1.43
CA CYS A 267 15.80 -8.60 -2.16
C CYS A 267 15.25 -9.29 -3.43
N PHE A 268 14.89 -8.47 -4.44
CA PHE A 268 14.16 -8.95 -5.61
C PHE A 268 14.88 -10.03 -6.41
N ASN A 269 16.21 -10.11 -6.32
CA ASN A 269 17.03 -11.08 -7.06
C ASN A 269 17.34 -12.36 -6.25
N LEU A 270 16.86 -12.44 -4.99
CA LEU A 270 17.19 -13.54 -4.09
C LEU A 270 16.46 -14.80 -4.53
N SER A 271 17.19 -15.73 -5.12
CA SER A 271 16.67 -16.98 -5.66
C SER A 271 16.99 -18.20 -4.80
N SER A 272 17.99 -18.12 -3.92
CA SER A 272 18.43 -19.22 -3.08
C SER A 272 18.68 -18.76 -1.64
N VAL A 273 18.05 -19.44 -0.69
CA VAL A 273 18.24 -19.21 0.75
C VAL A 273 18.50 -20.56 1.42
N ILE A 274 19.57 -20.64 2.19
CA ILE A 274 19.90 -21.81 3.01
C ILE A 274 19.65 -21.45 4.47
N LEU A 275 18.76 -22.21 5.10
CA LEU A 275 18.45 -22.12 6.53
C LEU A 275 18.91 -23.39 7.23
N HIS A 276 19.38 -23.26 8.44
CA HIS A 276 19.94 -24.39 9.22
C HIS A 276 19.14 -24.68 10.49
N GLU A 277 19.25 -25.91 10.98
CA GLU A 277 18.68 -26.31 12.27
C GLU A 277 19.20 -25.42 13.41
N GLY A 278 18.30 -25.13 14.35
CA GLY A 278 18.54 -24.18 15.43
C GLY A 278 17.92 -22.80 15.20
N LEU A 279 17.50 -22.49 13.96
CA LEU A 279 16.63 -21.34 13.68
C LEU A 279 15.23 -21.63 14.24
N THR A 280 14.69 -20.73 15.07
CA THR A 280 13.37 -20.92 15.72
C THR A 280 12.29 -19.99 15.17
N ASP A 281 12.69 -18.88 14.57
CA ASP A 281 11.79 -17.80 14.21
C ASP A 281 12.11 -17.19 12.85
N ILE A 282 11.09 -16.99 12.02
CA ILE A 282 11.14 -16.18 10.81
C ILE A 282 10.24 -14.99 11.04
N GLY A 283 10.82 -13.81 11.23
CA GLY A 283 10.14 -12.57 11.58
C GLY A 283 9.23 -12.01 10.49
N GLY A 284 8.46 -11.00 10.84
CA GLY A 284 7.55 -10.36 9.91
C GLY A 284 8.30 -9.76 8.71
N ARG A 285 7.74 -9.93 7.49
CA ARG A 285 8.32 -9.45 6.23
C ARG A 285 9.75 -9.90 5.94
N ALA A 286 10.23 -10.97 6.61
CA ALA A 286 11.63 -11.39 6.53
C ALA A 286 12.14 -11.58 5.09
N PHE A 287 11.33 -12.17 4.21
CA PHE A 287 11.58 -12.39 2.78
C PHE A 287 10.51 -11.75 1.88
N ASN A 288 9.82 -10.74 2.38
CA ASN A 288 8.79 -10.05 1.61
C ASN A 288 9.37 -9.47 0.30
N TYR A 289 8.68 -9.65 -0.83
CA TYR A 289 9.14 -9.26 -2.18
C TYR A 289 10.44 -9.95 -2.66
N CYS A 290 10.82 -11.11 -2.13
CA CYS A 290 11.87 -11.95 -2.73
C CYS A 290 11.29 -12.68 -3.96
N ARG A 291 11.09 -11.93 -5.06
CA ARG A 291 10.33 -12.39 -6.22
C ARG A 291 10.97 -13.53 -7.00
N GLU A 292 12.30 -13.67 -6.90
CA GLU A 292 13.05 -14.73 -7.59
C GLU A 292 13.19 -16.01 -6.75
N LEU A 293 12.71 -16.05 -5.50
CA LEU A 293 12.77 -17.23 -4.65
C LEU A 293 11.82 -18.31 -5.19
N GLU A 294 12.40 -19.44 -5.64
CA GLU A 294 11.64 -20.53 -6.30
C GLU A 294 11.22 -21.63 -5.33
N SER A 295 12.06 -21.94 -4.35
CA SER A 295 11.80 -22.94 -3.32
C SER A 295 12.51 -22.59 -2.02
N LEU A 296 11.99 -23.11 -0.90
CA LEU A 296 12.62 -22.95 0.40
C LEU A 296 12.31 -24.16 1.29
N LYS A 297 13.35 -24.67 1.92
CA LYS A 297 13.23 -25.64 3.02
C LYS A 297 13.38 -24.93 4.36
N ILE A 298 12.32 -24.96 5.17
CA ILE A 298 12.32 -24.40 6.52
C ILE A 298 12.79 -25.48 7.50
N PRO A 299 13.80 -25.23 8.36
CA PRO A 299 14.31 -26.20 9.33
C PRO A 299 13.24 -26.68 10.32
N ASN A 300 13.41 -27.90 10.84
CA ASN A 300 12.47 -28.50 11.81
C ASN A 300 12.44 -27.78 13.18
N SER A 301 13.40 -26.94 13.45
CA SER A 301 13.46 -26.12 14.67
C SER A 301 12.58 -24.88 14.62
N VAL A 302 12.07 -24.47 13.44
CA VAL A 302 11.23 -23.28 13.31
C VAL A 302 9.82 -23.54 13.83
N THR A 303 9.36 -22.68 14.74
CA THR A 303 8.02 -22.75 15.35
C THR A 303 7.10 -21.60 14.94
N ASN A 304 7.67 -20.48 14.42
CA ASN A 304 6.91 -19.31 14.05
C ASN A 304 7.34 -18.72 12.70
N ILE A 305 6.35 -18.39 11.86
CA ILE A 305 6.47 -17.60 10.65
C ILE A 305 5.66 -16.32 10.85
N GLY A 306 6.31 -15.16 10.75
CA GLY A 306 5.70 -13.85 11.00
C GLY A 306 4.76 -13.35 9.89
N GLU A 307 4.12 -12.23 10.15
CA GLU A 307 3.24 -11.57 9.19
C GLU A 307 3.99 -11.19 7.90
N TYR A 308 3.38 -11.38 6.72
CA TYR A 308 3.98 -11.07 5.42
C TYR A 308 5.36 -11.71 5.17
N ALA A 309 5.76 -12.74 5.93
CA ALA A 309 7.13 -13.26 5.90
C ALA A 309 7.62 -13.62 4.48
N PHE A 310 6.76 -14.19 3.65
CA PHE A 310 7.02 -14.57 2.26
C PHE A 310 6.08 -13.87 1.26
N ALA A 311 5.44 -12.77 1.67
CA ALA A 311 4.52 -12.08 0.78
C ALA A 311 5.22 -11.60 -0.49
N GLU A 312 4.53 -11.70 -1.65
CA GLU A 312 5.09 -11.36 -2.97
C GLU A 312 6.33 -12.19 -3.41
N CYS A 313 6.54 -13.37 -2.81
CA CYS A 313 7.46 -14.35 -3.37
C CYS A 313 6.81 -15.00 -4.59
N SER A 314 6.66 -14.24 -5.68
CA SER A 314 5.80 -14.60 -6.82
C SER A 314 6.29 -15.79 -7.65
N LYS A 315 7.56 -16.17 -7.54
CA LYS A 315 8.13 -17.38 -8.16
C LYS A 315 8.13 -18.60 -7.24
N LEU A 316 7.78 -18.46 -5.96
CA LEU A 316 7.79 -19.58 -5.00
C LEU A 316 6.77 -20.62 -5.44
N THR A 317 7.27 -21.80 -5.85
CA THR A 317 6.45 -22.93 -6.30
C THR A 317 6.26 -23.96 -5.20
N GLU A 318 7.24 -24.08 -4.30
CA GLU A 318 7.28 -25.09 -3.25
C GLU A 318 7.93 -24.52 -1.99
N ILE A 319 7.36 -24.86 -0.84
CA ILE A 319 7.92 -24.57 0.48
C ILE A 319 7.72 -25.77 1.40
N GLU A 320 8.84 -26.30 1.94
CA GLU A 320 8.80 -27.34 2.95
C GLU A 320 8.64 -26.70 4.33
N VAL A 321 7.47 -26.88 4.94
CA VAL A 321 7.12 -26.33 6.25
C VAL A 321 7.28 -27.43 7.32
N PRO A 322 7.98 -27.13 8.45
CA PRO A 322 8.24 -28.15 9.48
C PRO A 322 7.00 -28.54 10.28
N GLU A 323 6.90 -29.80 10.68
CA GLU A 323 5.78 -30.34 11.50
C GLU A 323 5.65 -29.67 12.88
N LYS A 324 6.73 -29.06 13.39
CA LYS A 324 6.74 -28.34 14.68
C LYS A 324 6.23 -26.90 14.59
N LEU A 325 5.93 -26.41 13.39
CA LEU A 325 5.43 -25.04 13.22
C LEU A 325 4.09 -24.89 13.97
N GLU A 326 4.00 -23.87 14.81
CA GLU A 326 2.84 -23.56 15.64
C GLU A 326 2.05 -22.38 15.11
N LYS A 327 2.73 -21.45 14.42
CA LYS A 327 2.13 -20.22 13.95
C LYS A 327 2.57 -19.83 12.54
N ILE A 328 1.57 -19.48 11.72
CA ILE A 328 1.72 -18.80 10.43
C ILE A 328 0.99 -17.45 10.55
N GLY A 329 1.73 -16.35 10.46
CA GLY A 329 1.19 -15.01 10.65
C GLY A 329 0.27 -14.55 9.51
N PRO A 330 -0.48 -13.46 9.74
CA PRO A 330 -1.34 -12.86 8.71
C PRO A 330 -0.56 -12.56 7.43
N SER A 331 -1.20 -12.78 6.27
CA SER A 331 -0.62 -12.50 4.95
C SER A 331 0.76 -13.14 4.71
N ALA A 332 1.14 -14.20 5.45
CA ALA A 332 2.49 -14.78 5.38
C ALA A 332 2.89 -15.21 3.97
N PHE A 333 1.95 -15.67 3.14
CA PHE A 333 2.14 -16.08 1.75
C PHE A 333 1.33 -15.23 0.76
N TRP A 334 1.02 -14.00 1.12
CA TRP A 334 0.26 -13.07 0.31
C TRP A 334 0.88 -12.90 -1.08
N PHE A 335 0.10 -13.15 -2.16
CA PHE A 335 0.55 -13.14 -3.56
C PHE A 335 1.76 -14.05 -3.87
N CYS A 336 1.91 -15.19 -3.18
CA CYS A 336 2.75 -16.28 -3.67
C CYS A 336 2.06 -16.96 -4.86
N SER A 337 1.98 -16.26 -5.99
CA SER A 337 1.10 -16.58 -7.10
C SER A 337 1.42 -17.90 -7.82
N LYS A 338 2.64 -18.42 -7.69
CA LYS A 338 3.08 -19.71 -8.26
C LYS A 338 3.08 -20.86 -7.26
N LEU A 339 2.77 -20.62 -5.99
CA LEU A 339 2.72 -21.68 -4.97
C LEU A 339 1.64 -22.70 -5.34
N THR A 340 2.07 -23.94 -5.63
CA THR A 340 1.17 -25.00 -6.12
C THR A 340 0.55 -25.83 -5.00
N SER A 341 1.29 -26.01 -3.92
CA SER A 341 0.85 -26.74 -2.73
C SER A 341 1.63 -26.29 -1.49
N ILE A 342 1.01 -26.42 -0.35
CA ILE A 342 1.62 -26.24 0.97
C ILE A 342 0.94 -27.16 1.96
N LYS A 343 1.73 -27.87 2.78
CA LYS A 343 1.22 -28.64 3.90
C LYS A 343 1.16 -27.76 5.14
N ILE A 344 -0.03 -27.49 5.67
CA ILE A 344 -0.18 -26.79 6.95
C ILE A 344 0.02 -27.83 8.06
N PRO A 345 0.96 -27.63 9.00
CA PRO A 345 1.21 -28.60 10.07
C PRO A 345 0.06 -28.69 11.08
N ALA A 346 -0.11 -29.86 11.71
CA ALA A 346 -1.19 -30.11 12.67
C ALA A 346 -1.13 -29.22 13.93
N ASN A 347 0.03 -28.66 14.28
CA ASN A 347 0.17 -27.75 15.42
C ASN A 347 -0.38 -26.34 15.13
N VAL A 348 -0.64 -26.00 13.87
CA VAL A 348 -1.26 -24.74 13.49
C VAL A 348 -2.75 -24.81 13.78
N THR A 349 -3.22 -24.02 14.73
CA THR A 349 -4.64 -24.01 15.18
C THR A 349 -5.45 -22.87 14.55
N ARG A 350 -4.80 -21.95 13.87
CA ARG A 350 -5.43 -20.78 13.23
C ARG A 350 -4.80 -20.53 11.86
N ILE A 351 -5.63 -20.32 10.86
CA ILE A 351 -5.24 -19.76 9.57
C ILE A 351 -5.61 -18.27 9.66
N GLU A 352 -4.60 -17.42 9.75
CA GLU A 352 -4.79 -15.98 9.97
C GLU A 352 -5.32 -15.28 8.71
N SER A 353 -5.73 -14.01 8.87
CA SER A 353 -6.26 -13.21 7.76
C SER A 353 -5.27 -13.11 6.61
N GLU A 354 -5.78 -13.28 5.38
CA GLU A 354 -5.03 -13.11 4.13
C GLU A 354 -3.80 -14.04 3.98
N THR A 355 -3.66 -15.08 4.82
CA THR A 355 -2.45 -15.95 4.84
C THR A 355 -2.06 -16.43 3.44
N PHE A 356 -3.02 -16.86 2.62
CA PHE A 356 -2.82 -17.34 1.25
C PHE A 356 -3.52 -16.46 0.19
N TYR A 357 -3.76 -15.20 0.50
CA TYR A 357 -4.43 -14.30 -0.43
C TYR A 357 -3.66 -14.22 -1.76
N GLY A 358 -4.36 -14.45 -2.88
CA GLY A 358 -3.77 -14.35 -4.22
C GLY A 358 -2.77 -15.47 -4.58
N CYS A 359 -2.76 -16.59 -3.85
CA CYS A 359 -2.00 -17.79 -4.22
C CYS A 359 -2.67 -18.50 -5.40
N ASN A 360 -2.58 -17.89 -6.59
CA ASN A 360 -3.31 -18.34 -7.80
C ASN A 360 -2.93 -19.75 -8.27
N GLY A 361 -1.69 -20.17 -7.99
CA GLY A 361 -1.18 -21.50 -8.36
C GLY A 361 -1.67 -22.62 -7.45
N LEU A 362 -2.23 -22.31 -6.28
CA LEU A 362 -2.64 -23.29 -5.30
C LEU A 362 -3.84 -24.10 -5.81
N THR A 363 -3.63 -25.38 -6.07
CA THR A 363 -4.66 -26.28 -6.65
C THR A 363 -5.44 -27.07 -5.59
N SER A 364 -4.81 -27.31 -4.44
CA SER A 364 -5.40 -28.00 -3.31
C SER A 364 -4.80 -27.49 -2.00
N ILE A 365 -5.55 -27.55 -0.93
CA ILE A 365 -5.12 -27.23 0.42
C ILE A 365 -5.82 -28.15 1.41
N GLU A 366 -5.05 -28.77 2.30
CA GLU A 366 -5.59 -29.52 3.42
C GLU A 366 -5.62 -28.62 4.65
N ILE A 367 -6.79 -28.41 5.22
CA ILE A 367 -6.97 -27.67 6.48
C ILE A 367 -6.85 -28.70 7.62
N PRO A 368 -5.84 -28.59 8.50
CA PRO A 368 -5.64 -29.57 9.58
C PRO A 368 -6.82 -29.68 10.54
N ALA A 369 -7.03 -30.89 11.08
CA ALA A 369 -8.12 -31.21 12.01
C ALA A 369 -8.06 -30.45 13.36
N ASN A 370 -7.00 -29.70 13.62
CA ASN A 370 -6.84 -28.87 14.82
C ASN A 370 -7.11 -27.37 14.55
N VAL A 371 -7.40 -26.99 13.31
CA VAL A 371 -7.72 -25.59 12.97
C VAL A 371 -9.11 -25.26 13.49
N THR A 372 -9.17 -24.23 14.35
CA THR A 372 -10.43 -23.74 14.93
C THR A 372 -10.92 -22.45 14.27
N HIS A 373 -10.04 -21.73 13.60
CA HIS A 373 -10.33 -20.41 13.05
C HIS A 373 -9.73 -20.22 11.66
N ILE A 374 -10.51 -19.68 10.73
CA ILE A 374 -10.09 -19.28 9.39
C ILE A 374 -10.38 -17.80 9.23
N GLY A 375 -9.32 -16.99 9.18
CA GLY A 375 -9.37 -15.52 9.15
C GLY A 375 -9.88 -14.96 7.84
N SER A 376 -10.23 -13.68 7.87
CA SER A 376 -10.77 -12.95 6.71
C SER A 376 -9.86 -13.07 5.50
N ARG A 377 -10.46 -13.37 4.33
CA ARG A 377 -9.76 -13.48 3.03
C ARG A 377 -8.58 -14.47 3.01
N ALA A 378 -8.54 -15.44 3.94
CA ALA A 378 -7.38 -16.33 4.07
C ALA A 378 -7.00 -17.03 2.77
N PHE A 379 -7.96 -17.41 1.94
CA PHE A 379 -7.78 -18.02 0.61
C PHE A 379 -8.36 -17.19 -0.53
N CYS A 380 -8.67 -15.91 -0.30
CA CYS A 380 -9.23 -15.05 -1.33
C CYS A 380 -8.29 -14.97 -2.55
N GLY A 381 -8.83 -15.14 -3.75
CA GLY A 381 -8.03 -15.11 -4.97
C GLY A 381 -7.19 -16.37 -5.20
N CYS A 382 -7.39 -17.46 -4.49
CA CYS A 382 -6.78 -18.76 -4.81
C CYS A 382 -7.49 -19.37 -6.05
N ARG A 383 -7.23 -18.78 -7.21
CA ARG A 383 -7.97 -19.09 -8.45
C ARG A 383 -7.78 -20.50 -8.95
N GLY A 384 -6.68 -21.17 -8.60
CA GLY A 384 -6.41 -22.57 -8.98
C GLY A 384 -7.08 -23.62 -8.09
N LEU A 385 -7.62 -23.21 -6.93
CA LEU A 385 -8.19 -24.14 -5.94
C LEU A 385 -9.44 -24.82 -6.49
N THR A 386 -9.46 -26.16 -6.47
CA THR A 386 -10.53 -26.96 -7.08
C THR A 386 -11.53 -27.51 -6.06
N SER A 387 -11.10 -27.70 -4.82
CA SER A 387 -11.95 -28.22 -3.74
C SER A 387 -11.62 -27.56 -2.40
N ILE A 388 -12.62 -27.53 -1.52
CA ILE A 388 -12.53 -27.02 -0.15
C ILE A 388 -13.11 -28.10 0.78
N GLU A 389 -12.34 -28.48 1.81
CA GLU A 389 -12.82 -29.36 2.88
C GLU A 389 -12.63 -28.66 4.23
N ILE A 390 -13.74 -28.45 4.97
CA ILE A 390 -13.76 -27.80 6.27
C ILE A 390 -13.83 -28.89 7.35
N PRO A 391 -12.81 -29.02 8.22
CA PRO A 391 -12.81 -30.05 9.27
C PRO A 391 -13.80 -29.75 10.40
N ASN A 392 -14.07 -30.75 11.22
CA ASN A 392 -15.00 -30.66 12.34
C ASN A 392 -14.57 -29.67 13.44
N SER A 393 -13.29 -29.35 13.51
CA SER A 393 -12.70 -28.45 14.51
C SER A 393 -12.98 -26.96 14.23
N VAL A 394 -13.34 -26.59 13.00
CA VAL A 394 -13.51 -25.17 12.63
C VAL A 394 -14.76 -24.60 13.31
N GLU A 395 -14.53 -23.61 14.17
CA GLU A 395 -15.55 -22.90 14.94
C GLU A 395 -15.88 -21.53 14.35
N SER A 396 -14.95 -20.93 13.57
CA SER A 396 -15.12 -19.59 12.98
C SER A 396 -14.52 -19.51 11.59
N ILE A 397 -15.33 -19.03 10.65
CA ILE A 397 -14.94 -18.63 9.28
C ILE A 397 -15.30 -17.16 9.12
N GLU A 398 -14.29 -16.30 8.93
CA GLU A 398 -14.50 -14.86 8.76
C GLU A 398 -14.93 -14.50 7.33
N GLY A 399 -15.19 -13.21 7.07
CA GLY A 399 -15.71 -12.77 5.77
C GLY A 399 -14.75 -13.00 4.59
N ASN A 400 -15.32 -13.36 3.44
CA ASN A 400 -14.64 -13.41 2.13
C ASN A 400 -13.48 -14.41 2.03
N VAL A 401 -13.48 -15.46 2.88
CA VAL A 401 -12.38 -16.43 2.97
C VAL A 401 -12.04 -17.04 1.60
N PHE A 402 -13.05 -17.47 0.83
CA PHE A 402 -12.87 -18.13 -0.47
C PHE A 402 -13.34 -17.28 -1.65
N ARG A 403 -13.42 -15.97 -1.47
CA ARG A 403 -13.77 -15.04 -2.55
C ARG A 403 -12.79 -15.16 -3.71
N GLU A 404 -13.26 -15.14 -4.97
CA GLU A 404 -12.46 -15.32 -6.19
C GLU A 404 -11.73 -16.67 -6.32
N CYS A 405 -12.19 -17.73 -5.64
CA CYS A 405 -11.74 -19.10 -5.91
C CYS A 405 -12.51 -19.67 -7.11
N LEU A 406 -12.09 -19.31 -8.32
CA LEU A 406 -12.89 -19.46 -9.55
C LEU A 406 -13.03 -20.90 -10.05
N GLU A 407 -12.11 -21.79 -9.67
CA GLU A 407 -12.07 -23.19 -10.12
C GLU A 407 -12.72 -24.15 -9.12
N VAL A 408 -13.18 -23.67 -7.97
CA VAL A 408 -13.81 -24.53 -6.96
C VAL A 408 -15.06 -25.17 -7.51
N SER A 409 -15.09 -26.50 -7.50
CA SER A 409 -16.22 -27.33 -7.94
C SER A 409 -16.78 -28.24 -6.85
N SER A 410 -16.07 -28.36 -5.72
CA SER A 410 -16.50 -29.18 -4.58
C SER A 410 -16.23 -28.46 -3.26
N ILE A 411 -17.25 -28.32 -2.45
CA ILE A 411 -17.16 -27.80 -1.08
C ILE A 411 -17.80 -28.84 -0.14
N LYS A 412 -17.01 -29.27 0.85
CA LYS A 412 -17.46 -30.21 1.88
C LYS A 412 -17.17 -29.67 3.26
N VAL A 413 -18.09 -29.90 4.17
CA VAL A 413 -17.91 -29.64 5.60
C VAL A 413 -18.04 -30.99 6.31
N ASP A 414 -17.11 -31.30 7.24
CA ASP A 414 -17.17 -32.53 8.02
C ASP A 414 -18.53 -32.62 8.74
N LYS A 415 -19.19 -33.76 8.64
CA LYS A 415 -20.54 -34.03 9.21
C LYS A 415 -20.64 -33.83 10.72
N ASN A 416 -19.51 -33.85 11.44
CA ASN A 416 -19.44 -33.62 12.88
C ASN A 416 -19.12 -32.16 13.22
N ASN A 417 -18.96 -31.27 12.24
CA ASN A 417 -18.78 -29.84 12.50
C ASN A 417 -20.08 -29.29 13.13
N LYS A 418 -19.93 -28.48 14.19
CA LYS A 418 -21.07 -27.98 14.99
C LYS A 418 -21.56 -26.61 14.53
N MET A 419 -20.74 -25.90 13.79
CA MET A 419 -20.99 -24.51 13.39
C MET A 419 -21.42 -24.39 11.93
N TYR A 420 -20.88 -25.26 11.08
CA TYR A 420 -21.08 -25.25 9.64
C TYR A 420 -21.48 -26.61 9.12
N ASP A 421 -22.15 -26.61 7.98
CA ASP A 421 -22.47 -27.86 7.28
C ASP A 421 -22.49 -27.64 5.74
N SER A 422 -22.51 -28.75 5.01
CA SER A 422 -22.77 -28.85 3.58
C SER A 422 -23.87 -29.88 3.32
N ARG A 423 -25.01 -29.65 4.01
CA ARG A 423 -26.17 -30.53 3.99
C ARG A 423 -26.63 -30.87 2.57
N GLU A 424 -27.16 -32.07 2.37
CA GLU A 424 -27.66 -32.53 1.08
C GLU A 424 -26.59 -32.49 -0.04
N ASP A 425 -25.30 -32.61 0.34
CA ASP A 425 -24.16 -32.47 -0.59
C ASP A 425 -24.24 -31.21 -1.46
N CYS A 426 -24.67 -30.09 -0.87
CA CYS A 426 -25.02 -28.84 -1.56
C CYS A 426 -23.84 -28.12 -2.21
N ASN A 427 -22.61 -28.58 -1.99
CA ASN A 427 -21.39 -27.88 -2.44
C ASN A 427 -21.33 -26.41 -2.00
N ALA A 428 -21.64 -26.16 -0.74
CA ALA A 428 -21.58 -24.85 -0.11
C ALA A 428 -21.20 -24.97 1.37
N ILE A 429 -20.75 -23.86 1.96
CA ILE A 429 -20.62 -23.72 3.41
C ILE A 429 -21.85 -22.99 3.92
N ILE A 430 -22.61 -23.62 4.79
CA ILE A 430 -23.79 -23.07 5.44
C ILE A 430 -23.51 -22.92 6.93
N ASP A 431 -23.79 -21.73 7.48
CA ASP A 431 -23.84 -21.51 8.93
C ASP A 431 -25.06 -22.24 9.48
N SER A 432 -24.84 -23.27 10.31
CA SER A 432 -25.89 -24.15 10.80
C SER A 432 -26.86 -23.48 11.78
N LYS A 433 -26.44 -22.37 12.43
CA LYS A 433 -27.24 -21.60 13.37
C LYS A 433 -28.18 -20.63 12.68
N THR A 434 -27.70 -19.93 11.66
CA THR A 434 -28.44 -18.89 10.95
C THR A 434 -29.09 -19.40 9.66
N ASN A 435 -28.72 -20.60 9.19
CA ASN A 435 -29.05 -21.17 7.89
C ASN A 435 -28.64 -20.24 6.74
N THR A 436 -27.53 -19.51 6.90
CA THR A 436 -26.96 -18.62 5.89
C THR A 436 -25.96 -19.35 5.04
N LEU A 437 -26.12 -19.34 3.73
CA LEU A 437 -25.11 -19.81 2.78
C LEU A 437 -23.99 -18.77 2.72
N ILE A 438 -22.82 -19.12 3.26
CA ILE A 438 -21.65 -18.22 3.37
C ILE A 438 -20.83 -18.21 2.08
N THR A 439 -20.60 -19.38 1.50
CA THR A 439 -19.78 -19.55 0.30
C THR A 439 -20.33 -20.69 -0.54
N GLY A 440 -20.59 -20.40 -1.79
CA GLY A 440 -20.94 -21.40 -2.80
C GLY A 440 -19.85 -21.54 -3.87
N CYS A 441 -20.09 -22.45 -4.81
CA CYS A 441 -19.24 -22.69 -5.98
C CYS A 441 -20.08 -22.89 -7.24
N MET A 442 -19.43 -23.21 -8.37
CA MET A 442 -20.13 -23.38 -9.64
C MET A 442 -21.14 -24.52 -9.67
N SER A 443 -21.04 -25.48 -8.77
CA SER A 443 -21.92 -26.67 -8.67
C SER A 443 -22.86 -26.63 -7.46
N THR A 444 -22.99 -25.48 -6.81
CA THR A 444 -23.85 -25.34 -5.63
C THR A 444 -25.32 -25.54 -5.96
N ILE A 445 -25.99 -26.33 -5.15
CA ILE A 445 -27.46 -26.47 -5.10
C ILE A 445 -27.90 -25.91 -3.74
N ILE A 446 -28.66 -24.81 -3.74
CA ILE A 446 -29.09 -24.18 -2.48
C ILE A 446 -30.19 -25.06 -1.80
N PRO A 447 -29.95 -25.55 -0.59
CA PRO A 447 -30.94 -26.38 0.13
C PRO A 447 -32.22 -25.63 0.49
N ASN A 448 -33.35 -26.34 0.51
CA ASN A 448 -34.67 -25.75 0.76
C ASN A 448 -34.89 -25.15 2.16
N ASN A 449 -33.97 -25.34 3.08
CA ASN A 449 -34.00 -24.74 4.42
C ASN A 449 -33.00 -23.59 4.59
N THR A 450 -32.35 -23.16 3.53
CA THR A 450 -31.51 -21.96 3.53
C THR A 450 -32.36 -20.71 3.66
N THR A 451 -32.06 -19.86 4.64
CA THR A 451 -32.85 -18.64 4.91
C THR A 451 -32.21 -17.37 4.37
N SER A 452 -30.89 -17.39 4.14
CA SER A 452 -30.17 -16.23 3.60
C SER A 452 -29.02 -16.67 2.70
N ILE A 453 -28.75 -15.89 1.66
CA ILE A 453 -27.54 -15.96 0.86
C ILE A 453 -26.62 -14.84 1.34
N GLY A 454 -25.44 -15.19 1.85
CA GLY A 454 -24.47 -14.25 2.43
C GLY A 454 -23.88 -13.28 1.42
N SER A 455 -23.27 -12.22 1.92
CA SER A 455 -22.49 -11.29 1.07
C SER A 455 -21.33 -12.03 0.42
N ASP A 456 -21.04 -11.68 -0.84
CA ASP A 456 -19.99 -12.29 -1.67
C ASP A 456 -20.10 -13.83 -1.86
N ALA A 457 -21.23 -14.45 -1.54
CA ALA A 457 -21.38 -15.91 -1.52
C ALA A 457 -20.99 -16.61 -2.85
N PHE A 458 -21.22 -15.96 -4.00
CA PHE A 458 -20.85 -16.43 -5.33
C PHE A 458 -20.02 -15.40 -6.11
N TYR A 459 -19.30 -14.54 -5.41
CA TYR A 459 -18.57 -13.42 -6.01
C TYR A 459 -17.59 -13.89 -7.10
N HIS A 460 -17.77 -13.36 -8.31
CA HIS A 460 -16.98 -13.68 -9.52
C HIS A 460 -16.88 -15.17 -9.90
N ILE A 461 -17.80 -16.03 -9.43
CA ILE A 461 -17.85 -17.42 -9.90
C ILE A 461 -18.32 -17.42 -11.37
N SER A 462 -17.39 -17.14 -12.27
CA SER A 462 -17.67 -16.97 -13.71
C SER A 462 -18.16 -18.23 -14.43
N LYS A 463 -18.05 -19.39 -13.80
CA LYS A 463 -18.60 -20.65 -14.31
C LYS A 463 -20.03 -20.93 -13.83
N LEU A 464 -20.57 -20.13 -12.91
CA LEU A 464 -21.96 -20.22 -12.47
C LEU A 464 -22.88 -19.59 -13.54
N THR A 465 -23.59 -20.41 -14.27
CA THR A 465 -24.48 -19.97 -15.39
C THR A 465 -25.97 -20.01 -15.04
N SER A 466 -26.33 -20.76 -14.01
CA SER A 466 -27.69 -20.84 -13.49
C SER A 466 -27.68 -21.25 -12.00
N ILE A 467 -28.66 -20.79 -11.25
CA ILE A 467 -28.88 -21.20 -9.87
C ILE A 467 -30.35 -21.03 -9.53
N ASN A 468 -30.90 -21.95 -8.75
CA ASN A 468 -32.26 -21.85 -8.23
C ASN A 468 -32.20 -21.32 -6.78
N ILE A 469 -32.98 -20.29 -6.48
CA ILE A 469 -33.15 -19.74 -5.13
C ILE A 469 -34.42 -20.35 -4.52
N PRO A 470 -34.33 -21.15 -3.46
CA PRO A 470 -35.51 -21.76 -2.86
C PRO A 470 -36.39 -20.75 -2.14
N GLY A 471 -37.69 -21.05 -2.03
CA GLY A 471 -38.68 -20.18 -1.38
C GLY A 471 -38.45 -19.92 0.11
N SER A 472 -37.55 -20.63 0.75
CA SER A 472 -37.13 -20.37 2.13
C SER A 472 -36.22 -19.15 2.32
N VAL A 473 -35.60 -18.67 1.22
CA VAL A 473 -34.67 -17.53 1.28
C VAL A 473 -35.47 -16.24 1.48
N THR A 474 -35.04 -15.46 2.47
CA THR A 474 -35.65 -14.17 2.84
C THR A 474 -34.75 -12.97 2.56
N SER A 475 -33.44 -13.21 2.36
CA SER A 475 -32.47 -12.15 2.07
C SER A 475 -31.32 -12.61 1.19
N ILE A 476 -30.83 -11.71 0.34
CA ILE A 476 -29.63 -11.87 -0.49
C ILE A 476 -28.64 -10.78 -0.10
N GLY A 477 -27.44 -11.15 0.26
CA GLY A 477 -26.39 -10.24 0.73
C GLY A 477 -25.78 -9.37 -0.37
N ALA A 478 -25.00 -8.39 0.04
CA ALA A 478 -24.29 -7.50 -0.88
C ALA A 478 -23.34 -8.29 -1.79
N THR A 479 -23.30 -7.92 -3.08
CA THR A 479 -22.42 -8.52 -4.09
C THR A 479 -22.49 -10.07 -4.20
N ALA A 480 -23.57 -10.67 -3.70
CA ALA A 480 -23.70 -12.12 -3.58
C ALA A 480 -23.49 -12.88 -4.90
N PHE A 481 -23.95 -12.34 -6.03
CA PHE A 481 -23.80 -12.93 -7.37
C PHE A 481 -22.96 -12.06 -8.31
N ARG A 482 -22.23 -11.07 -7.77
CA ARG A 482 -21.46 -10.14 -8.62
C ARG A 482 -20.49 -10.91 -9.53
N GLY A 483 -20.44 -10.53 -10.81
CA GLY A 483 -19.52 -11.08 -11.80
C GLY A 483 -19.79 -12.55 -12.18
N THR A 484 -20.96 -13.10 -11.82
CA THR A 484 -21.38 -14.42 -12.30
C THR A 484 -21.88 -14.36 -13.75
N ARG A 485 -21.99 -15.51 -14.41
CA ARG A 485 -22.50 -15.63 -15.78
C ARG A 485 -23.91 -16.20 -15.85
N ILE A 486 -24.69 -16.01 -14.79
CA ILE A 486 -26.12 -16.39 -14.80
C ILE A 486 -26.84 -15.67 -15.95
N THR A 487 -27.70 -16.41 -16.66
CA THR A 487 -28.45 -15.88 -17.81
C THR A 487 -29.84 -15.40 -17.44
N SER A 488 -30.45 -16.03 -16.46
CA SER A 488 -31.74 -15.65 -15.89
C SER A 488 -31.80 -16.03 -14.42
N ILE A 489 -32.61 -15.31 -13.64
CA ILE A 489 -32.82 -15.63 -12.23
C ILE A 489 -34.25 -15.28 -11.81
N GLU A 490 -34.89 -16.17 -11.06
CA GLU A 490 -36.15 -15.93 -10.36
C GLU A 490 -35.88 -15.78 -8.88
N ILE A 491 -36.24 -14.64 -8.30
CA ILE A 491 -36.08 -14.35 -6.87
C ILE A 491 -37.45 -14.56 -6.21
N PRO A 492 -37.56 -15.48 -5.24
CA PRO A 492 -38.82 -15.80 -4.58
C PRO A 492 -39.45 -14.60 -3.86
N ASP A 493 -40.78 -14.59 -3.77
CA ASP A 493 -41.53 -13.51 -3.12
C ASP A 493 -41.27 -13.36 -1.61
N ASN A 494 -40.69 -14.39 -0.97
CA ASN A 494 -40.27 -14.32 0.44
C ASN A 494 -39.01 -13.47 0.64
N VAL A 495 -38.26 -13.15 -0.42
CA VAL A 495 -37.09 -12.28 -0.32
C VAL A 495 -37.56 -10.84 -0.14
N THR A 496 -37.21 -10.27 1.00
CA THR A 496 -37.57 -8.89 1.38
C THR A 496 -36.42 -7.90 1.26
N SER A 497 -35.19 -8.40 1.14
CA SER A 497 -34.02 -7.57 0.94
C SER A 497 -33.01 -8.18 -0.02
N ILE A 498 -32.51 -7.35 -0.93
CA ILE A 498 -31.42 -7.68 -1.85
C ILE A 498 -30.36 -6.62 -1.64
N GLY A 499 -29.15 -7.01 -1.27
CA GLY A 499 -28.11 -6.08 -0.88
C GLY A 499 -27.47 -5.33 -2.05
N PHE A 500 -26.68 -4.33 -1.70
CA PHE A 500 -25.86 -3.52 -2.60
C PHE A 500 -25.16 -4.38 -3.66
N GLY A 501 -25.32 -4.04 -4.94
CA GLY A 501 -24.61 -4.67 -6.05
C GLY A 501 -24.76 -6.19 -6.16
N ALA A 502 -25.85 -6.79 -5.62
CA ALA A 502 -25.99 -8.25 -5.56
C ALA A 502 -25.82 -8.94 -6.93
N PHE A 503 -26.20 -8.28 -8.02
CA PHE A 503 -26.04 -8.75 -9.40
C PHE A 503 -25.11 -7.86 -10.23
N TRP A 504 -24.27 -7.07 -9.59
CA TRP A 504 -23.32 -6.20 -10.28
C TRP A 504 -22.41 -7.02 -11.21
N ASP A 505 -22.17 -6.52 -12.44
CA ASP A 505 -21.29 -7.17 -13.42
C ASP A 505 -21.77 -8.58 -13.86
N CYS A 506 -23.08 -8.84 -13.76
CA CYS A 506 -23.70 -10.03 -14.35
C CYS A 506 -23.94 -9.81 -15.84
N GLU A 507 -22.85 -9.72 -16.61
CA GLU A 507 -22.91 -9.31 -18.03
C GLU A 507 -23.81 -10.19 -18.90
N ARG A 508 -24.04 -11.47 -18.53
CA ARG A 508 -24.89 -12.39 -19.30
C ARG A 508 -26.35 -12.43 -18.88
N LEU A 509 -26.71 -11.70 -17.83
CA LEU A 509 -28.08 -11.68 -17.31
C LEU A 509 -29.01 -10.99 -18.32
N THR A 510 -29.99 -11.73 -18.83
CA THR A 510 -30.96 -11.24 -19.82
C THR A 510 -32.33 -10.92 -19.20
N SER A 511 -32.71 -11.63 -18.13
CA SER A 511 -33.98 -11.48 -17.45
C SER A 511 -33.87 -11.75 -15.95
N VAL A 512 -34.63 -10.97 -15.17
CA VAL A 512 -34.76 -11.10 -13.72
C VAL A 512 -36.23 -11.01 -13.35
N LYS A 513 -36.68 -11.95 -12.52
CA LYS A 513 -37.97 -11.81 -11.83
C LYS A 513 -37.70 -11.38 -10.40
N LEU A 514 -38.09 -10.15 -10.07
CA LEU A 514 -37.97 -9.59 -8.72
C LEU A 514 -39.13 -10.02 -7.81
N PRO A 515 -38.93 -10.09 -6.47
CA PRO A 515 -39.99 -10.39 -5.51
C PRO A 515 -40.99 -9.23 -5.41
N ASN A 516 -42.27 -9.54 -5.26
CA ASN A 516 -43.35 -8.51 -5.24
C ASN A 516 -43.30 -7.57 -4.01
N ASN A 517 -42.58 -7.93 -2.95
CA ASN A 517 -42.51 -7.19 -1.68
C ASN A 517 -41.24 -6.35 -1.52
N LEU A 518 -40.43 -6.21 -2.56
CA LEU A 518 -39.18 -5.46 -2.49
C LEU A 518 -39.46 -3.95 -2.31
N SER A 519 -38.88 -3.31 -1.31
CA SER A 519 -39.11 -1.90 -0.96
C SER A 519 -38.24 -0.92 -1.74
N ALA A 520 -37.07 -1.36 -2.21
CA ALA A 520 -36.13 -0.52 -2.95
C ALA A 520 -35.35 -1.36 -3.98
N ILE A 521 -34.94 -0.71 -5.07
CA ILE A 521 -33.86 -1.19 -5.93
C ILE A 521 -32.56 -0.61 -5.36
N GLU A 522 -31.73 -1.46 -4.79
CA GLU A 522 -30.49 -1.03 -4.12
C GLU A 522 -29.46 -0.46 -5.10
N SER A 523 -28.53 0.32 -4.56
CA SER A 523 -27.45 0.91 -5.36
C SER A 523 -26.61 -0.19 -6.01
N TYR A 524 -26.19 0.04 -7.27
CA TYR A 524 -25.40 -0.87 -8.11
C TYR A 524 -26.04 -2.25 -8.38
N LEU A 525 -27.31 -2.47 -8.06
CA LEU A 525 -27.93 -3.80 -8.07
C LEU A 525 -27.72 -4.55 -9.39
N PHE A 526 -27.91 -3.88 -10.53
CA PHE A 526 -27.73 -4.43 -11.88
C PHE A 526 -26.69 -3.63 -12.69
N ASP A 527 -25.77 -2.93 -12.02
CA ASP A 527 -24.71 -2.19 -12.71
C ASP A 527 -23.88 -3.15 -13.58
N PHE A 528 -23.55 -2.77 -14.80
CA PHE A 528 -22.89 -3.62 -15.82
C PHE A 528 -23.66 -4.92 -16.20
N CYS A 529 -24.96 -5.01 -15.99
CA CYS A 529 -25.76 -6.08 -16.57
C CYS A 529 -26.04 -5.76 -18.06
N THR A 530 -24.99 -5.82 -18.87
CA THR A 530 -24.99 -5.29 -20.25
C THR A 530 -26.00 -5.95 -21.17
N ASN A 531 -26.40 -7.20 -20.91
CA ASN A 531 -27.37 -7.96 -21.70
C ASN A 531 -28.79 -7.95 -21.14
N LEU A 532 -29.07 -7.24 -20.05
CA LEU A 532 -30.43 -7.12 -19.50
C LEU A 532 -31.31 -6.36 -20.48
N THR A 533 -32.36 -7.01 -20.99
CA THR A 533 -33.24 -6.45 -22.02
C THR A 533 -34.50 -5.81 -21.46
N SER A 534 -35.02 -6.38 -20.38
CA SER A 534 -36.22 -5.88 -19.69
C SER A 534 -36.21 -6.32 -18.23
N ILE A 535 -36.86 -5.54 -17.38
CA ILE A 535 -37.07 -5.86 -15.97
C ILE A 535 -38.40 -5.22 -15.52
N VAL A 536 -39.15 -5.96 -14.70
CA VAL A 536 -40.36 -5.43 -14.05
C VAL A 536 -39.97 -5.01 -12.63
N ILE A 537 -40.10 -3.72 -12.33
CA ILE A 537 -39.93 -3.16 -11.00
C ILE A 537 -41.23 -3.36 -10.22
N PRO A 538 -41.22 -4.02 -9.06
CA PRO A 538 -42.44 -4.26 -8.26
C PRO A 538 -43.12 -2.97 -7.78
N ASN A 539 -44.44 -2.97 -7.69
CA ASN A 539 -45.22 -1.81 -7.23
C ASN A 539 -44.98 -1.41 -5.75
N SER A 540 -44.29 -2.24 -5.01
CA SER A 540 -43.84 -1.96 -3.62
C SER A 540 -42.61 -1.06 -3.53
N VAL A 541 -41.87 -0.90 -4.63
CA VAL A 541 -40.60 -0.14 -4.66
C VAL A 541 -40.87 1.36 -4.54
N THR A 542 -40.17 2.00 -3.63
CA THR A 542 -40.25 3.44 -3.34
C THR A 542 -39.02 4.23 -3.79
N SER A 543 -37.90 3.55 -4.05
CA SER A 543 -36.67 4.21 -4.49
C SER A 543 -35.83 3.33 -5.42
N ILE A 544 -35.13 3.97 -6.34
CA ILE A 544 -34.18 3.38 -7.28
C ILE A 544 -32.80 3.94 -6.91
N GLY A 545 -31.87 3.08 -6.49
CA GLY A 545 -30.58 3.46 -5.94
C GLY A 545 -29.58 3.96 -6.99
N GLU A 546 -28.45 4.48 -6.50
CA GLU A 546 -27.31 4.93 -7.31
C GLU A 546 -26.85 3.83 -8.25
N LYS A 547 -26.62 4.16 -9.53
CA LYS A 547 -26.10 3.25 -10.58
C LYS A 547 -26.78 1.89 -10.67
N SER A 548 -28.00 1.77 -10.17
CA SER A 548 -28.68 0.46 -10.08
C SER A 548 -28.88 -0.24 -11.42
N PHE A 549 -28.97 0.50 -12.53
CA PHE A 549 -29.04 0.01 -13.90
C PHE A 549 -27.97 0.63 -14.80
N ALA A 550 -26.90 1.21 -14.24
CA ALA A 550 -25.86 1.81 -15.06
C ALA A 550 -25.20 0.74 -15.95
N TYR A 551 -24.82 1.12 -17.15
CA TYR A 551 -24.27 0.22 -18.19
C TYR A 551 -25.20 -0.93 -18.61
N CYS A 552 -26.48 -0.93 -18.30
CA CYS A 552 -27.46 -1.87 -18.88
C CYS A 552 -27.74 -1.48 -20.35
N ARG A 553 -26.74 -1.69 -21.20
CA ARG A 553 -26.75 -1.18 -22.59
C ARG A 553 -27.87 -1.74 -23.46
N ASN A 554 -28.35 -2.97 -23.18
CA ASN A 554 -29.41 -3.62 -23.94
C ASN A 554 -30.80 -3.40 -23.35
N LEU A 555 -30.93 -2.69 -22.22
CA LEU A 555 -32.24 -2.36 -21.64
C LEU A 555 -32.99 -1.44 -22.59
N ASN A 556 -34.10 -1.93 -23.15
CA ASN A 556 -34.85 -1.21 -24.16
C ASN A 556 -36.11 -0.46 -23.61
N SER A 557 -36.66 -0.94 -22.51
CA SER A 557 -37.79 -0.30 -21.83
C SER A 557 -37.71 -0.51 -20.32
N ILE A 558 -38.25 0.46 -19.57
CA ILE A 558 -38.39 0.37 -18.12
C ILE A 558 -39.74 0.96 -17.70
N GLU A 559 -40.42 0.27 -16.77
CA GLU A 559 -41.60 0.77 -16.08
C GLU A 559 -41.23 1.15 -14.65
N ILE A 560 -41.48 2.41 -14.28
CA ILE A 560 -41.23 2.97 -12.95
C ILE A 560 -42.58 3.06 -12.23
N PRO A 561 -42.74 2.29 -11.13
CA PRO A 561 -44.02 2.25 -10.40
C PRO A 561 -44.41 3.59 -9.77
N GLU A 562 -45.71 3.74 -9.49
CA GLU A 562 -46.32 4.95 -8.92
C GLU A 562 -45.66 5.37 -7.57
N LYS A 563 -45.26 4.41 -6.76
CA LYS A 563 -44.67 4.67 -5.43
C LYS A 563 -43.22 5.13 -5.43
N VAL A 564 -42.53 5.10 -6.57
CA VAL A 564 -41.15 5.55 -6.66
C VAL A 564 -41.10 7.06 -6.51
N THR A 565 -40.40 7.53 -5.47
CA THR A 565 -40.24 8.97 -5.16
C THR A 565 -38.84 9.48 -5.44
N SER A 566 -37.83 8.60 -5.57
CA SER A 566 -36.45 8.99 -5.80
C SER A 566 -35.70 8.05 -6.75
N ILE A 567 -34.82 8.64 -7.56
CA ILE A 567 -33.92 7.95 -8.49
C ILE A 567 -32.51 8.49 -8.22
N GLY A 568 -31.59 7.60 -7.85
CA GLY A 568 -30.25 7.92 -7.42
C GLY A 568 -29.33 8.37 -8.56
N HIS A 569 -28.15 8.81 -8.17
CA HIS A 569 -27.09 9.28 -9.07
C HIS A 569 -26.77 8.23 -10.14
N SER A 570 -26.75 8.65 -11.42
CA SER A 570 -26.38 7.77 -12.54
C SER A 570 -27.19 6.46 -12.64
N ALA A 571 -28.39 6.40 -12.09
CA ALA A 571 -29.18 5.16 -12.01
C ALA A 571 -29.34 4.44 -13.36
N PHE A 572 -29.50 5.17 -14.46
CA PHE A 572 -29.60 4.65 -15.84
C PHE A 572 -28.46 5.13 -16.74
N TYR A 573 -27.29 5.43 -16.15
CA TYR A 573 -26.13 5.89 -16.90
C TYR A 573 -25.71 4.87 -17.97
N LEU A 574 -25.50 5.34 -19.22
CA LEU A 574 -25.13 4.48 -20.36
C LEU A 574 -26.13 3.35 -20.70
N CYS A 575 -27.44 3.52 -20.39
CA CYS A 575 -28.50 2.69 -20.96
C CYS A 575 -28.79 3.12 -22.40
N THR A 576 -27.84 2.90 -23.31
CA THR A 576 -27.83 3.48 -24.65
C THR A 576 -28.93 2.99 -25.57
N ASN A 577 -29.54 1.83 -25.31
CA ASN A 577 -30.65 1.28 -26.07
C ASN A 577 -32.02 1.54 -25.43
N LEU A 578 -32.09 2.34 -24.36
CA LEU A 578 -33.37 2.65 -23.73
C LEU A 578 -34.25 3.51 -24.68
N ARG A 579 -35.38 2.97 -25.09
CA ARG A 579 -36.29 3.58 -26.06
C ARG A 579 -37.65 3.97 -25.47
N GLN A 580 -37.97 3.43 -24.28
CA GLN A 580 -39.21 3.77 -23.60
C GLN A 580 -39.03 3.76 -22.08
N ILE A 581 -39.48 4.82 -21.43
CA ILE A 581 -39.66 4.91 -20.00
C ILE A 581 -41.15 5.17 -19.74
N THR A 582 -41.79 4.29 -19.00
CA THR A 582 -43.16 4.51 -18.51
C THR A 582 -43.08 4.80 -17.02
N CYS A 583 -43.41 6.00 -16.59
CA CYS A 583 -43.45 6.36 -15.16
C CYS A 583 -44.90 6.53 -14.74
N HIS A 584 -45.32 5.77 -13.73
CA HIS A 584 -46.70 5.77 -13.24
C HIS A 584 -46.97 6.79 -12.12
N ALA A 585 -45.90 7.45 -11.62
CA ALA A 585 -46.04 8.48 -10.59
C ALA A 585 -46.63 9.77 -11.18
N THR A 586 -47.64 10.35 -10.54
CA THR A 586 -48.23 11.64 -10.93
C THR A 586 -47.32 12.82 -10.67
N GLU A 587 -46.51 12.73 -9.58
CA GLU A 587 -45.41 13.64 -9.28
C GLU A 587 -44.11 13.03 -9.75
N PRO A 588 -43.23 13.74 -10.49
CA PRO A 588 -42.01 13.18 -11.00
C PRO A 588 -41.08 12.77 -9.86
N PRO A 589 -40.55 11.52 -9.83
CA PRO A 589 -39.54 11.13 -8.89
C PRO A 589 -38.35 12.10 -8.88
N VAL A 590 -37.84 12.45 -7.69
CA VAL A 590 -36.67 13.30 -7.55
C VAL A 590 -35.47 12.53 -8.08
N CYS A 591 -34.83 13.06 -9.13
CA CYS A 591 -33.63 12.47 -9.71
C CYS A 591 -32.39 13.16 -9.19
N GLU A 592 -31.40 12.38 -8.76
CA GLU A 592 -30.05 12.90 -8.52
C GLU A 592 -29.34 13.18 -9.86
N LYS A 593 -28.18 13.83 -9.79
CA LYS A 593 -27.42 14.21 -10.98
C LYS A 593 -27.12 13.01 -11.87
N GLN A 594 -27.17 13.22 -13.19
CA GLN A 594 -26.79 12.22 -14.20
C GLN A 594 -27.66 10.95 -14.22
N ALA A 595 -28.84 10.95 -13.59
CA ALA A 595 -29.68 9.76 -13.49
C ALA A 595 -29.92 9.09 -14.87
N PHE A 596 -30.03 9.87 -15.93
CA PHE A 596 -30.21 9.41 -17.32
C PHE A 596 -29.10 9.88 -18.26
N GLU A 597 -27.89 10.10 -17.77
CA GLU A 597 -26.76 10.53 -18.60
C GLU A 597 -26.39 9.44 -19.61
N GLN A 598 -26.10 9.84 -20.85
CA GLN A 598 -25.85 8.96 -22.01
C GLN A 598 -27.04 8.09 -22.44
N VAL A 599 -28.24 8.32 -21.91
CA VAL A 599 -29.47 7.83 -22.51
C VAL A 599 -29.81 8.74 -23.72
N ASP A 600 -30.14 8.14 -24.86
CA ASP A 600 -30.59 8.91 -26.04
C ASP A 600 -32.00 9.45 -25.80
N ARG A 601 -32.09 10.53 -25.01
CA ARG A 601 -33.35 11.11 -24.51
C ARG A 601 -34.27 11.57 -25.65
N LEU A 602 -33.71 11.94 -26.79
CA LEU A 602 -34.48 12.39 -27.94
C LEU A 602 -35.24 11.25 -28.63
N ASN A 603 -34.64 10.06 -28.63
CA ASN A 603 -35.25 8.86 -29.23
C ASN A 603 -35.84 7.92 -28.16
N CYS A 604 -35.86 8.32 -26.88
CA CYS A 604 -36.51 7.60 -25.79
C CYS A 604 -37.87 8.19 -25.48
N LYS A 605 -38.91 7.40 -25.70
CA LYS A 605 -40.31 7.81 -25.42
C LYS A 605 -40.52 7.83 -23.89
N LEU A 606 -40.86 9.00 -23.34
CA LEU A 606 -41.34 9.11 -21.97
C LEU A 606 -42.88 9.09 -21.96
N ILE A 607 -43.45 8.20 -21.17
CA ILE A 607 -44.89 8.06 -20.93
C ILE A 607 -45.13 8.35 -19.45
N VAL A 608 -45.99 9.32 -19.15
CA VAL A 608 -46.36 9.74 -17.79
C VAL A 608 -47.89 9.74 -17.67
N PRO A 609 -48.46 9.78 -16.47
CA PRO A 609 -49.91 9.90 -16.26
C PRO A 609 -50.48 11.16 -16.94
N GLU A 610 -51.69 11.06 -17.43
CA GLU A 610 -52.39 12.19 -18.07
C GLU A 610 -52.51 13.38 -17.10
N GLY A 611 -52.11 14.57 -17.56
CA GLY A 611 -52.07 15.79 -16.75
C GLY A 611 -50.83 16.02 -15.92
N SER A 612 -49.86 15.08 -15.94
CA SER A 612 -48.58 15.21 -15.19
C SER A 612 -47.44 15.81 -16.04
N GLU A 613 -47.65 16.02 -17.33
CA GLU A 613 -46.57 16.41 -18.27
C GLU A 613 -45.87 17.70 -17.87
N GLU A 614 -46.59 18.72 -17.36
CA GLU A 614 -46.00 19.99 -16.94
C GLU A 614 -45.06 19.82 -15.76
N ALA A 615 -45.42 18.96 -14.80
CA ALA A 615 -44.56 18.65 -13.64
C ALA A 615 -43.25 17.98 -14.08
N TYR A 616 -43.33 17.02 -15.01
CA TYR A 616 -42.15 16.33 -15.56
C TYR A 616 -41.24 17.24 -16.39
N MET A 617 -41.85 18.18 -17.15
CA MET A 617 -41.09 19.21 -17.88
C MET A 617 -40.37 20.18 -16.96
N ALA A 618 -40.91 20.46 -15.79
CA ALA A 618 -40.28 21.34 -14.79
C ALA A 618 -39.18 20.63 -13.99
N ALA A 619 -39.23 19.30 -13.89
CA ALA A 619 -38.35 18.53 -13.05
C ALA A 619 -36.96 18.31 -13.68
N ASN A 620 -35.91 18.48 -12.86
CA ASN A 620 -34.53 18.17 -13.28
C ASN A 620 -34.42 16.74 -13.79
N GLU A 621 -33.47 16.48 -14.70
CA GLU A 621 -33.25 15.21 -15.40
C GLU A 621 -34.41 14.78 -16.32
N TRP A 622 -35.70 14.88 -15.90
CA TRP A 622 -36.85 14.52 -16.69
C TRP A 622 -37.11 15.47 -17.88
N ARG A 623 -36.85 16.77 -17.66
CA ARG A 623 -37.02 17.78 -18.72
C ARG A 623 -36.24 17.48 -19.99
N GLY A 624 -35.09 16.75 -19.87
CA GLY A 624 -34.26 16.37 -21.01
C GLY A 624 -34.95 15.45 -22.03
N PHE A 625 -36.05 14.77 -21.64
CA PHE A 625 -36.89 13.98 -22.57
C PHE A 625 -37.84 14.83 -23.37
N TYR A 626 -38.04 16.09 -23.02
CA TYR A 626 -38.92 17.06 -23.67
C TYR A 626 -38.17 18.17 -24.39
N THR A 627 -36.87 18.37 -24.07
CA THR A 627 -36.04 19.36 -24.75
C THR A 627 -35.15 18.65 -25.75
N ALA A 628 -35.25 19.02 -27.02
CA ALA A 628 -34.09 18.92 -27.88
C ALA A 628 -33.03 19.85 -27.27
N ASP A 629 -31.87 19.36 -26.91
CA ASP A 629 -30.71 20.20 -26.66
C ASP A 629 -30.42 20.94 -27.97
N GLY A 630 -30.85 22.19 -28.03
CA GLY A 630 -30.62 23.09 -29.13
C GLY A 630 -31.36 22.74 -30.43
N ILE A 631 -31.95 23.73 -31.00
CA ILE A 631 -32.38 23.77 -32.41
C ILE A 631 -31.12 23.70 -33.33
N GLU A 632 -30.04 23.14 -32.87
CA GLU A 632 -28.78 22.88 -33.61
C GLU A 632 -28.93 21.58 -34.39
N GLY A 633 -29.36 21.69 -35.66
CA GLY A 633 -29.46 20.56 -36.58
C GLY A 633 -30.68 20.59 -37.51
N PHE A 634 -31.54 21.57 -37.39
CA PHE A 634 -32.50 21.86 -38.43
C PHE A 634 -32.00 23.06 -39.25
N GLU A 635 -31.84 22.87 -40.55
CA GLU A 635 -31.58 23.98 -41.44
C GLU A 635 -32.76 24.99 -41.30
N ASP A 636 -32.46 26.25 -41.02
CA ASP A 636 -33.47 27.33 -40.81
C ASP A 636 -34.52 27.43 -41.91
N GLU A 637 -34.22 26.95 -43.08
CA GLU A 637 -35.07 26.91 -44.27
C GLU A 637 -35.90 25.62 -44.40
N SER A 638 -35.77 24.63 -43.45
CA SER A 638 -36.56 23.40 -43.51
C SER A 638 -38.04 23.70 -43.35
N ILE A 639 -38.89 23.14 -44.25
CA ILE A 639 -40.34 23.22 -44.15
C ILE A 639 -40.81 22.01 -43.32
N VAL A 640 -41.55 22.28 -42.26
CA VAL A 640 -41.97 21.26 -41.28
C VAL A 640 -43.45 21.33 -40.97
N ASP A 641 -44.03 20.19 -40.59
CA ASP A 641 -45.32 20.12 -39.97
C ASP A 641 -45.17 19.99 -38.45
N VAL A 642 -45.98 20.72 -37.70
CA VAL A 642 -46.00 20.76 -36.25
C VAL A 642 -47.25 20.09 -35.72
N TYR A 643 -47.08 19.12 -34.84
CA TYR A 643 -48.16 18.37 -34.20
C TYR A 643 -48.11 18.56 -32.69
N ASN A 644 -49.26 18.55 -32.01
CA ASN A 644 -49.29 18.41 -30.56
C ASN A 644 -49.01 16.95 -30.13
N LEU A 645 -48.93 16.70 -28.83
CA LEU A 645 -48.66 15.35 -28.29
C LEU A 645 -49.77 14.32 -28.63
N GLN A 646 -50.97 14.76 -28.94
CA GLN A 646 -52.08 13.91 -29.38
C GLN A 646 -52.08 13.63 -30.89
N GLY A 647 -51.02 14.08 -31.59
CA GLY A 647 -50.86 13.90 -33.03
C GLY A 647 -51.72 14.85 -33.89
N VAL A 648 -52.37 15.84 -33.27
CA VAL A 648 -53.16 16.85 -34.00
C VAL A 648 -52.23 17.89 -34.59
N THR A 649 -52.39 18.21 -35.85
CA THR A 649 -51.60 19.23 -36.55
C THR A 649 -51.88 20.61 -35.97
N VAL A 650 -50.87 21.29 -35.49
CA VAL A 650 -50.92 22.66 -34.97
C VAL A 650 -50.55 23.67 -36.06
N LYS A 651 -49.53 23.36 -36.87
CA LYS A 651 -49.10 24.12 -38.03
C LYS A 651 -48.69 23.18 -39.16
N LYS A 652 -48.89 23.54 -40.41
CA LYS A 652 -48.48 22.79 -41.59
C LYS A 652 -47.54 23.62 -42.46
N GLN A 653 -46.57 22.97 -43.07
CA GLN A 653 -45.68 23.53 -44.10
C GLN A 653 -45.07 24.87 -43.68
N VAL A 654 -44.54 24.96 -42.43
CA VAL A 654 -43.94 26.19 -41.89
C VAL A 654 -42.43 26.06 -41.91
N ARG A 655 -41.71 27.12 -42.27
CA ARG A 655 -40.24 27.14 -42.17
C ARG A 655 -39.83 27.13 -40.72
N MET A 656 -38.79 26.38 -40.38
CA MET A 656 -38.28 26.25 -38.99
C MET A 656 -37.99 27.62 -38.37
N LYS A 657 -37.33 28.54 -39.12
CA LYS A 657 -37.02 29.90 -38.65
C LYS A 657 -38.24 30.71 -38.25
N ASP A 658 -39.39 30.45 -38.90
CA ASP A 658 -40.64 31.18 -38.66
C ASP A 658 -41.45 30.61 -37.48
N LEU A 659 -40.99 29.50 -36.86
CA LEU A 659 -41.59 28.87 -35.67
C LEU A 659 -41.19 29.56 -34.38
N GLN A 660 -40.01 30.19 -34.32
CA GLN A 660 -39.57 30.90 -33.13
C GLN A 660 -40.52 32.02 -32.75
N GLY A 661 -41.05 31.97 -31.53
CA GLY A 661 -42.01 32.97 -31.01
C GLY A 661 -43.45 32.91 -31.55
N THR A 662 -43.77 31.92 -32.42
CA THR A 662 -45.11 31.80 -33.02
C THR A 662 -45.95 30.62 -32.49
N LEU A 663 -45.34 29.71 -31.76
CA LEU A 663 -46.03 28.62 -31.07
C LEU A 663 -46.27 29.00 -29.61
N PRO A 664 -47.46 28.70 -29.05
CA PRO A 664 -47.69 28.79 -27.61
C PRO A 664 -46.71 27.91 -26.85
N LYS A 665 -46.46 28.24 -25.56
CA LYS A 665 -45.69 27.37 -24.70
C LYS A 665 -46.32 25.97 -24.66
N GLY A 666 -45.51 24.94 -24.88
CA GLY A 666 -46.00 23.57 -24.93
C GLY A 666 -45.00 22.61 -25.58
N ILE A 667 -45.40 21.35 -25.68
CA ILE A 667 -44.61 20.32 -26.37
C ILE A 667 -45.26 20.04 -27.72
N TYR A 668 -44.42 20.02 -28.74
CA TYR A 668 -44.82 19.77 -30.13
C TYR A 668 -43.96 18.63 -30.72
N ILE A 669 -44.51 17.95 -31.71
CA ILE A 669 -43.79 16.99 -32.52
C ILE A 669 -43.49 17.66 -33.86
N ILE A 670 -42.24 17.82 -34.21
CA ILE A 670 -41.75 18.41 -35.46
C ILE A 670 -40.76 17.42 -36.09
N ASN A 671 -41.05 16.96 -37.30
CA ASN A 671 -40.26 15.92 -37.99
C ASN A 671 -40.06 14.65 -37.14
N GLY A 672 -41.09 14.23 -36.40
CA GLY A 672 -41.03 13.06 -35.52
C GLY A 672 -40.25 13.27 -34.22
N LYS A 673 -39.69 14.48 -33.97
CA LYS A 673 -38.98 14.83 -32.74
C LYS A 673 -39.87 15.68 -31.84
N LYS A 674 -39.84 15.40 -30.52
CA LYS A 674 -40.53 16.22 -29.52
C LYS A 674 -39.72 17.49 -29.24
N ILE A 675 -40.34 18.65 -29.38
CA ILE A 675 -39.74 19.98 -29.16
C ILE A 675 -40.58 20.73 -28.13
N ALA A 676 -39.94 21.21 -27.06
CA ALA A 676 -40.56 22.09 -26.08
C ALA A 676 -40.42 23.57 -26.52
N VAL A 677 -41.52 24.29 -26.63
CA VAL A 677 -41.57 25.74 -26.84
C VAL A 677 -41.78 26.39 -25.47
N ARG A 678 -40.83 27.22 -25.01
CA ARG A 678 -40.82 27.89 -23.70
C ARG A 678 -41.50 29.25 -23.74
#